data_eaa4476d7e22756b201d808f0da757ca
#
_entry.id   eaa4476d7e22756b201d808f0da757ca
#
_cell.length_a   1.000
_cell.length_b   1.000
_cell.length_c   1.000
_cell.angle_alpha   90.00
_cell.angle_beta   90.00
_cell.angle_gamma   90.00
#
_symmetry.space_group_name_H-M   'P 1'
#
loop_
_entity.id
_entity.type
_entity.pdbx_description
1 polymer ?
#
loop_
_entity_poly.entity_id
_entity_poly.type
_entity_poly.pdbx_seq_one_letter_code
_entity_poly.pdbx_strand_id
1 'polypeptide(L)'
;MDFTKQILRAVTLAKTEQAHKNHGRVKDLADEYLANITGEGIEKYLKQFVVRESEQMFAQRVALTNSINPAVANSLMKPFYKVSRNNSVARAYDFKDEKINKKVEVMLNDFNGDKIDNTAGFETWLKTRFVELSFGDPNGFIVIEWDAVGVNETINPRPFEVSSHEAINYEYKGAELQWLFVKNAIKFFKLVGGKTTAEDGAKYTLYGVGYTVVLEQVDKAYREENGLILAGNQTYVEFNKNTFLQSTYETKLGFVPAFRVGYIRDLATKGDSFVNPFHSAMPYFRKALKTTSELDITMTGHVFPQKLQYLQPCQGASATESCFNGKNPTGGTCSACNGSGFKTITTAQEAIYLKMPESKDEMIPLNDILVYKAPPIELVKFQNDYVKELKQEAHLAVYNSNMFITPDIQSAKTATEVDSNMEGIYDALEPFTEKYSKIWRLVVYTCAVLAGYNENKDDFNLIHQFPADPKLKTMSLLLQDLQKVNESGAPSFTRDVINNDIAEIIFTGDDEALEKYKIRHKFYPFNGKTTDEISLQLSSQYVSEETKILYSNFEAIFTEIEINDEKFYQKKYKEQRQIVDEIVQKWKDEILKSEPIAIDFGNLGGSGSQNQNQNQNGDNAGNQTGDQNAGTNQNNDGNPPAVTE
;
A
#
# COMPACT_ATOMS: atom_id res chain seq x y z
N MET A 1 -24.78 -6.20 36.41
CA MET A 1 -25.81 -5.59 35.53
C MET A 1 -26.81 -6.64 35.09
N ASP A 2 -28.09 -6.27 34.88
CA ASP A 2 -29.10 -7.17 34.28
C ASP A 2 -28.98 -7.04 32.75
N PHE A 3 -28.55 -8.08 32.06
CA PHE A 3 -28.35 -8.13 30.61
C PHE A 3 -29.55 -8.71 29.85
N THR A 4 -30.71 -8.89 30.49
CA THR A 4 -31.90 -9.54 29.89
C THR A 4 -32.34 -8.88 28.58
N LYS A 5 -32.34 -7.54 28.51
CA LYS A 5 -32.71 -6.80 27.29
C LYS A 5 -31.68 -6.99 26.16
N GLN A 6 -30.41 -7.02 26.48
CA GLN A 6 -29.30 -7.17 25.53
C GLN A 6 -29.29 -8.59 24.94
N ILE A 7 -29.49 -9.59 25.81
CA ILE A 7 -29.63 -11.00 25.41
C ILE A 7 -30.85 -11.17 24.48
N LEU A 8 -32.01 -10.62 24.86
CA LEU A 8 -33.19 -10.69 24.04
C LEU A 8 -32.99 -10.03 22.66
N ARG A 9 -32.30 -8.89 22.61
CA ARG A 9 -31.90 -8.24 21.34
C ARG A 9 -31.03 -9.16 20.51
N ALA A 10 -29.95 -9.73 21.07
CA ALA A 10 -29.03 -10.63 20.38
C ALA A 10 -29.76 -11.85 19.80
N VAL A 11 -30.61 -12.49 20.59
CA VAL A 11 -31.42 -13.65 20.17
C VAL A 11 -32.44 -13.26 19.07
N THR A 12 -33.05 -12.10 19.18
CA THR A 12 -34.00 -11.62 18.15
C THR A 12 -33.26 -11.38 16.82
N LEU A 13 -32.13 -10.69 16.84
CA LEU A 13 -31.29 -10.44 15.65
C LEU A 13 -30.80 -11.75 15.04
N ALA A 14 -30.30 -12.69 15.85
CA ALA A 14 -29.82 -14.00 15.38
C ALA A 14 -30.96 -14.85 14.80
N LYS A 15 -32.14 -14.83 15.41
CA LYS A 15 -33.33 -15.58 14.94
C LYS A 15 -33.85 -15.07 13.60
N THR A 16 -33.86 -13.74 13.42
CA THR A 16 -34.43 -13.09 12.22
C THR A 16 -33.35 -12.86 11.14
N GLU A 17 -32.08 -12.89 11.50
CA GLU A 17 -30.96 -12.46 10.65
C GLU A 17 -31.24 -11.11 9.97
N GLN A 18 -31.89 -10.20 10.71
CA GLN A 18 -32.22 -8.90 10.18
C GLN A 18 -30.97 -8.11 9.84
N ALA A 19 -30.73 -7.94 8.55
CA ALA A 19 -29.59 -7.19 8.05
C ALA A 19 -29.87 -5.68 8.04
N HIS A 20 -28.80 -4.89 8.15
CA HIS A 20 -28.86 -3.45 7.93
C HIS A 20 -29.35 -3.13 6.51
N LYS A 21 -30.12 -2.05 6.34
CA LYS A 21 -30.73 -1.67 5.04
C LYS A 21 -29.73 -1.59 3.86
N ASN A 22 -28.47 -1.24 4.13
CA ASN A 22 -27.42 -1.10 3.13
C ASN A 22 -26.51 -2.34 3.03
N HIS A 23 -26.78 -3.42 3.79
CA HIS A 23 -25.89 -4.58 3.89
C HIS A 23 -25.58 -5.23 2.53
N GLY A 24 -26.61 -5.44 1.68
CA GLY A 24 -26.40 -5.99 0.33
C GLY A 24 -25.44 -5.13 -0.49
N ARG A 25 -25.68 -3.82 -0.53
CA ARG A 25 -24.84 -2.89 -1.30
C ARG A 25 -23.38 -2.86 -0.81
N VAL A 26 -23.16 -2.84 0.50
CA VAL A 26 -21.78 -2.77 1.03
C VAL A 26 -21.01 -4.05 0.78
N LYS A 27 -21.68 -5.22 0.79
CA LYS A 27 -21.10 -6.50 0.39
C LYS A 27 -20.69 -6.51 -1.08
N ASP A 28 -21.63 -6.14 -1.97
CA ASP A 28 -21.35 -6.13 -3.41
C ASP A 28 -20.18 -5.20 -3.75
N LEU A 29 -20.08 -4.05 -3.08
CA LEU A 29 -18.97 -3.13 -3.23
C LEU A 29 -17.64 -3.73 -2.71
N ALA A 30 -17.63 -4.36 -1.54
CA ALA A 30 -16.45 -5.00 -0.98
C ALA A 30 -15.94 -6.13 -1.89
N ASP A 31 -16.86 -6.98 -2.40
CA ASP A 31 -16.51 -8.05 -3.35
C ASP A 31 -15.89 -7.48 -4.62
N GLU A 32 -16.46 -6.41 -5.19
CA GLU A 32 -15.94 -5.79 -6.40
C GLU A 32 -14.57 -5.11 -6.16
N TYR A 33 -14.38 -4.45 -5.00
CA TYR A 33 -13.10 -3.84 -4.65
C TYR A 33 -12.01 -4.89 -4.46
N LEU A 34 -12.30 -5.96 -3.70
CA LEU A 34 -11.36 -7.04 -3.47
C LEU A 34 -10.99 -7.74 -4.79
N ALA A 35 -11.96 -8.02 -5.67
CA ALA A 35 -11.69 -8.61 -6.98
C ALA A 35 -10.77 -7.72 -7.83
N ASN A 36 -10.92 -6.38 -7.77
CA ASN A 36 -10.03 -5.47 -8.49
C ASN A 36 -8.63 -5.36 -7.86
N ILE A 37 -8.49 -5.56 -6.54
CA ILE A 37 -7.21 -5.51 -5.84
C ILE A 37 -6.44 -6.82 -5.99
N THR A 38 -7.11 -7.96 -5.85
CA THR A 38 -6.49 -9.29 -5.82
C THR A 38 -6.47 -9.97 -7.20
N GLY A 39 -7.45 -9.66 -8.04
CA GLY A 39 -7.74 -10.37 -9.29
C GLY A 39 -8.61 -11.61 -9.12
N GLU A 40 -8.83 -12.07 -7.89
CA GLU A 40 -9.64 -13.26 -7.62
C GLU A 40 -11.13 -12.98 -7.85
N GLY A 41 -11.75 -13.82 -8.67
CA GLY A 41 -13.18 -13.70 -8.98
C GLY A 41 -13.55 -12.50 -9.85
N ILE A 42 -12.57 -11.80 -10.43
CA ILE A 42 -12.78 -10.59 -11.23
C ILE A 42 -13.59 -10.87 -12.51
N GLU A 43 -13.53 -12.09 -13.02
CA GLU A 43 -14.28 -12.55 -14.17
C GLU A 43 -15.80 -12.45 -13.98
N LYS A 44 -16.29 -12.46 -12.74
CA LYS A 44 -17.72 -12.27 -12.41
C LYS A 44 -18.27 -10.92 -12.86
N TYR A 45 -17.39 -9.94 -13.05
CA TYR A 45 -17.75 -8.58 -13.48
C TYR A 45 -17.67 -8.41 -15.00
N LEU A 46 -17.24 -9.43 -15.75
CA LEU A 46 -17.36 -9.48 -17.21
C LEU A 46 -18.82 -9.68 -17.61
N LYS A 47 -19.24 -8.96 -18.65
CA LYS A 47 -20.58 -9.09 -19.23
C LYS A 47 -20.51 -9.66 -20.62
N GLN A 48 -21.39 -10.64 -20.91
CA GLN A 48 -21.56 -11.20 -22.22
C GLN A 48 -22.13 -10.17 -23.21
N PHE A 49 -21.64 -10.18 -24.44
CA PHE A 49 -22.14 -9.37 -25.53
C PHE A 49 -23.27 -10.13 -26.25
N VAL A 50 -24.45 -10.19 -25.63
CA VAL A 50 -25.58 -11.06 -25.97
C VAL A 50 -25.93 -11.07 -27.46
N VAL A 51 -25.75 -9.97 -28.19
CA VAL A 51 -26.10 -9.84 -29.62
C VAL A 51 -25.06 -10.47 -30.54
N ARG A 52 -23.79 -10.60 -30.13
CA ARG A 52 -22.67 -11.02 -30.99
C ARG A 52 -21.81 -12.14 -30.40
N GLU A 53 -22.02 -12.49 -29.15
CA GLU A 53 -21.21 -13.46 -28.44
C GLU A 53 -22.09 -14.59 -27.93
N SER A 54 -21.81 -15.82 -28.36
CA SER A 54 -22.47 -17.01 -27.84
C SER A 54 -21.99 -17.28 -26.40
N GLU A 55 -22.73 -18.09 -25.64
CA GLU A 55 -22.33 -18.53 -24.31
C GLU A 55 -20.96 -19.23 -24.32
N GLN A 56 -20.69 -20.03 -25.35
CA GLN A 56 -19.41 -20.72 -25.49
C GLN A 56 -18.25 -19.75 -25.75
N MET A 57 -18.46 -18.74 -26.60
CA MET A 57 -17.44 -17.69 -26.84
C MET A 57 -17.21 -16.87 -25.59
N PHE A 58 -18.27 -16.53 -24.85
CA PHE A 58 -18.15 -15.84 -23.58
C PHE A 58 -17.36 -16.65 -22.56
N ALA A 59 -17.63 -17.95 -22.42
CA ALA A 59 -16.89 -18.84 -21.53
C ALA A 59 -15.39 -18.90 -21.91
N GLN A 60 -15.07 -18.94 -23.19
CA GLN A 60 -13.68 -18.87 -23.66
C GLN A 60 -13.02 -17.54 -23.34
N ARG A 61 -13.73 -16.43 -23.51
CA ARG A 61 -13.23 -15.09 -23.15
C ARG A 61 -12.96 -14.97 -21.66
N VAL A 62 -13.87 -15.47 -20.82
CA VAL A 62 -13.68 -15.53 -19.37
C VAL A 62 -12.43 -16.33 -19.00
N ALA A 63 -12.25 -17.52 -19.62
CA ALA A 63 -11.11 -18.40 -19.34
C ALA A 63 -9.76 -17.84 -19.78
N LEU A 64 -9.73 -16.96 -20.79
CA LEU A 64 -8.51 -16.34 -21.32
C LEU A 64 -8.18 -14.98 -20.68
N THR A 65 -9.13 -14.40 -19.96
CA THR A 65 -8.96 -13.03 -19.43
C THR A 65 -7.89 -12.96 -18.36
N ASN A 66 -6.88 -12.11 -18.58
CA ASN A 66 -5.90 -11.68 -17.59
C ASN A 66 -6.11 -10.19 -17.28
N SER A 67 -6.65 -9.90 -16.12
CA SER A 67 -6.95 -8.53 -15.76
C SER A 67 -5.70 -7.74 -15.32
N ILE A 68 -5.58 -6.51 -15.81
CA ILE A 68 -4.55 -5.57 -15.38
C ILE A 68 -4.97 -4.79 -14.12
N ASN A 69 -6.23 -4.91 -13.70
CA ASN A 69 -6.80 -4.12 -12.61
C ASN A 69 -6.01 -4.25 -11.30
N PRO A 70 -5.51 -5.44 -10.89
CA PRO A 70 -4.69 -5.54 -9.68
C PRO A 70 -3.43 -4.68 -9.72
N ALA A 71 -2.77 -4.60 -10.87
CA ALA A 71 -1.57 -3.76 -11.01
C ALA A 71 -1.91 -2.26 -10.90
N VAL A 72 -3.05 -1.84 -11.47
CA VAL A 72 -3.54 -0.46 -11.37
C VAL A 72 -3.97 -0.15 -9.94
N ALA A 73 -4.76 -1.02 -9.29
CA ALA A 73 -5.19 -0.85 -7.91
C ALA A 73 -3.98 -0.74 -6.96
N ASN A 74 -3.00 -1.63 -7.09
CA ASN A 74 -1.77 -1.56 -6.29
C ASN A 74 -1.00 -0.26 -6.51
N SER A 75 -0.97 0.27 -7.74
CA SER A 75 -0.32 1.56 -8.02
C SER A 75 -1.06 2.73 -7.35
N LEU A 76 -2.39 2.67 -7.29
CA LEU A 76 -3.23 3.65 -6.58
C LEU A 76 -3.07 3.56 -5.05
N MET A 77 -2.76 2.39 -4.50
CA MET A 77 -2.56 2.21 -3.05
C MET A 77 -1.18 2.68 -2.56
N LYS A 78 -0.16 2.75 -3.44
CA LYS A 78 1.22 3.09 -3.06
C LYS A 78 1.38 4.40 -2.28
N PRO A 79 0.74 5.53 -2.64
CA PRO A 79 0.84 6.77 -1.87
C PRO A 79 0.32 6.62 -0.43
N PHE A 80 -0.76 5.87 -0.24
CA PHE A 80 -1.34 5.60 1.08
C PHE A 80 -0.41 4.76 1.95
N TYR A 81 0.22 3.72 1.40
CA TYR A 81 1.27 2.97 2.11
C TYR A 81 2.47 3.85 2.47
N LYS A 82 2.88 4.73 1.56
CA LYS A 82 3.99 5.65 1.82
C LYS A 82 3.67 6.59 2.98
N VAL A 83 2.45 7.14 3.01
CA VAL A 83 1.99 8.02 4.10
C VAL A 83 1.81 7.26 5.40
N SER A 84 1.21 6.06 5.39
CA SER A 84 1.01 5.27 6.61
C SER A 84 2.33 4.87 7.29
N ARG A 85 3.42 4.76 6.50
CA ARG A 85 4.77 4.43 6.97
C ARG A 85 5.63 5.66 7.28
N ASN A 86 5.05 6.87 7.24
CA ASN A 86 5.79 8.10 7.51
C ASN A 86 6.24 8.15 8.98
N ASN A 87 7.53 8.33 9.20
CA ASN A 87 8.12 8.41 10.54
C ASN A 87 8.01 9.80 11.17
N SER A 88 7.70 10.84 10.36
CA SER A 88 7.53 12.23 10.84
C SER A 88 6.18 12.47 11.52
N VAL A 89 5.38 11.44 11.76
CA VAL A 89 4.10 11.57 12.47
C VAL A 89 4.36 11.86 13.96
N ALA A 90 3.81 12.97 14.46
CA ALA A 90 3.86 13.29 15.87
C ALA A 90 2.96 12.31 16.65
N ARG A 91 3.54 11.55 17.57
CA ARG A 91 2.86 10.55 18.40
C ARG A 91 3.19 10.75 19.85
N ALA A 92 2.19 10.93 20.68
CA ALA A 92 2.37 10.97 22.12
C ALA A 92 1.06 10.60 22.83
N TYR A 93 1.16 9.94 23.95
CA TYR A 93 0.05 9.75 24.88
C TYR A 93 0.52 9.93 26.33
N ASP A 94 -0.33 10.52 27.14
CA ASP A 94 -0.09 10.71 28.56
C ASP A 94 -1.41 10.71 29.32
N PHE A 95 -1.64 9.72 30.16
CA PHE A 95 -2.81 9.56 31.00
C PHE A 95 -2.58 10.08 32.43
N LYS A 96 -1.52 10.90 32.67
CA LYS A 96 -1.15 11.46 33.96
C LYS A 96 -0.94 10.44 35.10
N ASP A 97 -0.79 9.16 34.74
CA ASP A 97 -0.50 8.04 35.61
C ASP A 97 0.56 7.12 34.95
N GLU A 98 1.76 7.12 35.49
CA GLU A 98 2.88 6.36 34.94
C GLU A 98 2.61 4.84 34.88
N LYS A 99 1.80 4.32 35.82
CA LYS A 99 1.43 2.89 35.81
C LYS A 99 0.49 2.56 34.66
N ILE A 100 -0.43 3.45 34.35
CA ILE A 100 -1.34 3.30 33.20
C ILE A 100 -0.54 3.43 31.91
N ASN A 101 0.31 4.47 31.78
CA ASN A 101 1.15 4.67 30.61
C ASN A 101 2.02 3.43 30.30
N LYS A 102 2.67 2.84 31.31
CA LYS A 102 3.46 1.60 31.14
C LYS A 102 2.62 0.40 30.70
N LYS A 103 1.41 0.24 31.27
CA LYS A 103 0.51 -0.85 30.85
C LYS A 103 0.03 -0.66 29.42
N VAL A 104 -0.32 0.56 29.01
CA VAL A 104 -0.71 0.89 27.64
C VAL A 104 0.44 0.59 26.69
N GLU A 105 1.66 0.94 27.02
CA GLU A 105 2.84 0.65 26.22
C GLU A 105 3.01 -0.87 26.00
N VAL A 106 2.90 -1.68 27.05
CA VAL A 106 2.96 -3.14 26.94
C VAL A 106 1.82 -3.67 26.04
N MET A 107 0.58 -3.19 26.22
CA MET A 107 -0.58 -3.60 25.41
C MET A 107 -0.40 -3.22 23.92
N LEU A 108 0.17 -2.05 23.63
CA LEU A 108 0.41 -1.61 22.25
C LEU A 108 1.57 -2.36 21.60
N ASN A 109 2.59 -2.76 22.35
CA ASN A 109 3.72 -3.54 21.85
C ASN A 109 3.35 -4.99 21.55
N ASP A 110 2.37 -5.57 22.24
CA ASP A 110 1.89 -6.95 22.04
C ASP A 110 0.49 -7.02 21.40
N PHE A 111 0.07 -5.96 20.76
CA PHE A 111 -1.31 -5.76 20.26
C PHE A 111 -1.76 -6.82 19.25
N ASN A 112 -0.88 -7.23 18.34
CA ASN A 112 -1.20 -8.21 17.30
C ASN A 112 -0.92 -9.65 17.73
N GLY A 113 -0.21 -9.86 18.84
CA GLY A 113 0.15 -11.19 19.37
C GLY A 113 1.12 -11.99 18.52
N ASP A 114 1.68 -11.39 17.46
CA ASP A 114 2.69 -12.01 16.61
C ASP A 114 4.08 -11.88 17.25
N LYS A 115 4.58 -12.98 17.78
CA LYS A 115 5.88 -13.04 18.46
C LYS A 115 7.01 -13.59 17.59
N ILE A 116 6.69 -14.07 16.39
CA ILE A 116 7.66 -14.72 15.50
C ILE A 116 8.46 -13.68 14.72
N ASP A 117 7.76 -12.72 14.11
CA ASP A 117 8.39 -11.74 13.23
C ASP A 117 8.65 -10.38 13.90
N ASN A 118 8.43 -10.29 15.22
CA ASN A 118 8.48 -9.02 15.96
C ASN A 118 7.54 -7.94 15.39
N THR A 119 6.44 -8.36 14.76
CA THR A 119 5.42 -7.49 14.18
C THR A 119 4.19 -7.34 15.08
N ALA A 120 4.33 -7.70 16.34
CA ALA A 120 3.25 -7.71 17.32
C ALA A 120 2.68 -6.31 17.62
N GLY A 121 3.47 -5.26 17.41
CA GLY A 121 3.12 -3.90 17.80
C GLY A 121 1.96 -3.31 16.99
N PHE A 122 1.14 -2.53 17.68
CA PHE A 122 0.00 -1.82 17.11
C PHE A 122 0.38 -0.92 15.92
N GLU A 123 1.49 -0.20 16.02
CA GLU A 123 1.97 0.68 14.95
C GLU A 123 2.26 -0.10 13.67
N THR A 124 2.94 -1.23 13.78
CA THR A 124 3.28 -2.07 12.62
C THR A 124 2.03 -2.65 11.97
N TRP A 125 1.10 -3.15 12.79
CA TRP A 125 -0.19 -3.63 12.32
C TRP A 125 -1.00 -2.53 11.60
N LEU A 126 -1.12 -1.35 12.22
CA LEU A 126 -1.91 -0.25 11.67
C LEU A 126 -1.32 0.28 10.35
N LYS A 127 0.01 0.41 10.25
CA LYS A 127 0.73 0.86 9.04
C LYS A 127 0.43 0.02 7.79
N THR A 128 0.13 -1.27 7.97
CA THR A 128 -0.13 -2.19 6.86
C THR A 128 -1.63 -2.45 6.69
N ARG A 129 -2.28 -2.93 7.73
CA ARG A 129 -3.66 -3.43 7.65
C ARG A 129 -4.70 -2.35 7.41
N PHE A 130 -4.50 -1.13 7.94
CA PHE A 130 -5.48 -0.06 7.73
C PHE A 130 -5.62 0.35 6.26
N VAL A 131 -4.51 0.37 5.50
CA VAL A 131 -4.57 0.62 4.06
C VAL A 131 -5.35 -0.49 3.37
N GLU A 132 -5.00 -1.76 3.61
CA GLU A 132 -5.65 -2.91 3.00
C GLU A 132 -7.17 -2.95 3.28
N LEU A 133 -7.56 -2.74 4.54
CA LEU A 133 -8.96 -2.73 4.95
C LEU A 133 -9.73 -1.55 4.35
N SER A 134 -9.16 -0.35 4.35
CA SER A 134 -9.83 0.84 3.80
C SER A 134 -10.06 0.77 2.30
N PHE A 135 -9.20 0.05 1.57
CA PHE A 135 -9.33 -0.19 0.13
C PHE A 135 -10.18 -1.42 -0.20
N GLY A 136 -10.02 -2.53 0.54
CA GLY A 136 -10.75 -3.76 0.30
C GLY A 136 -12.19 -3.72 0.78
N ASP A 137 -12.40 -3.29 2.02
CA ASP A 137 -13.73 -3.24 2.65
C ASP A 137 -13.89 -2.02 3.55
N PRO A 138 -14.20 -0.83 3.01
CA PRO A 138 -14.35 0.40 3.78
C PRO A 138 -15.52 0.35 4.78
N ASN A 139 -16.43 -0.59 4.68
CA ASN A 139 -17.55 -0.76 5.60
C ASN A 139 -17.30 -1.83 6.67
N GLY A 140 -16.18 -2.52 6.60
CA GLY A 140 -15.70 -3.40 7.64
C GLY A 140 -15.39 -2.66 8.94
N PHE A 141 -15.30 -3.41 10.03
CA PHE A 141 -15.00 -2.90 11.35
C PHE A 141 -13.70 -3.51 11.87
N ILE A 142 -12.96 -2.74 12.64
CA ILE A 142 -11.92 -3.22 13.54
C ILE A 142 -12.55 -3.25 14.92
N VAL A 143 -12.66 -4.44 15.50
CA VAL A 143 -13.14 -4.63 16.88
C VAL A 143 -11.92 -4.92 17.76
N ILE A 144 -11.81 -4.28 18.90
CA ILE A 144 -10.80 -4.59 19.88
C ILE A 144 -11.37 -5.65 20.82
N GLU A 145 -10.83 -6.85 20.72
CA GLU A 145 -11.17 -7.97 21.59
C GLU A 145 -10.02 -8.26 22.59
N TRP A 146 -10.35 -8.92 23.67
CA TRP A 146 -9.38 -9.42 24.65
C TRP A 146 -9.90 -10.69 25.29
N ASP A 147 -9.01 -11.53 25.75
CA ASP A 147 -9.38 -12.76 26.44
C ASP A 147 -9.95 -12.44 27.84
N ALA A 148 -10.83 -13.29 28.32
CA ALA A 148 -11.28 -13.23 29.71
C ALA A 148 -10.08 -13.60 30.59
N VAL A 149 -9.61 -12.63 31.40
CA VAL A 149 -8.43 -12.80 32.23
C VAL A 149 -8.83 -12.99 33.69
N GLY A 150 -8.05 -13.78 34.43
CA GLY A 150 -8.13 -13.89 35.88
C GLY A 150 -7.74 -12.60 36.57
N VAL A 151 -7.99 -12.51 37.89
CA VAL A 151 -7.84 -11.29 38.69
C VAL A 151 -6.43 -10.67 38.63
N ASN A 152 -5.39 -11.44 38.29
CA ASN A 152 -3.99 -11.02 38.26
C ASN A 152 -3.32 -11.16 36.88
N GLU A 153 -4.08 -11.39 35.82
CA GLU A 153 -3.52 -11.56 34.48
C GLU A 153 -3.52 -10.25 33.71
N THR A 154 -2.56 -10.07 32.84
CA THR A 154 -2.48 -8.90 31.95
C THR A 154 -3.49 -9.05 30.82
N ILE A 155 -4.31 -8.04 30.61
CA ILE A 155 -5.23 -7.97 29.48
C ILE A 155 -4.40 -7.69 28.24
N ASN A 156 -4.52 -8.56 27.22
CA ASN A 156 -3.87 -8.36 25.91
C ASN A 156 -4.95 -8.08 24.86
N PRO A 157 -5.18 -6.82 24.50
CA PRO A 157 -6.12 -6.45 23.44
C PRO A 157 -5.58 -6.92 22.08
N ARG A 158 -6.50 -7.41 21.22
CA ARG A 158 -6.20 -7.85 19.86
C ARG A 158 -7.15 -7.23 18.87
N PRO A 159 -6.70 -6.88 17.65
CA PRO A 159 -7.59 -6.45 16.60
C PRO A 159 -8.34 -7.65 16.02
N PHE A 160 -9.65 -7.56 15.97
CA PHE A 160 -10.51 -8.49 15.26
C PHE A 160 -11.14 -7.77 14.08
N GLU A 161 -10.79 -8.22 12.87
CA GLU A 161 -11.27 -7.63 11.63
C GLU A 161 -12.60 -8.27 11.26
N VAL A 162 -13.64 -7.46 11.20
CA VAL A 162 -15.00 -7.87 10.84
C VAL A 162 -15.32 -7.31 9.45
N SER A 163 -15.50 -8.20 8.49
CA SER A 163 -15.85 -7.83 7.11
C SER A 163 -17.31 -7.33 7.01
N SER A 164 -17.63 -6.64 5.92
CA SER A 164 -19.00 -6.26 5.58
C SER A 164 -19.94 -7.46 5.42
N HIS A 165 -19.41 -8.65 5.13
CA HIS A 165 -20.18 -9.88 5.07
C HIS A 165 -20.61 -10.36 6.46
N GLU A 166 -19.74 -10.19 7.45
CA GLU A 166 -19.94 -10.63 8.83
C GLU A 166 -20.72 -9.60 9.66
N ALA A 167 -20.50 -8.29 9.41
CA ALA A 167 -21.19 -7.18 10.08
C ALA A 167 -22.63 -7.06 9.56
N ILE A 168 -23.53 -7.94 10.01
CA ILE A 168 -24.90 -8.01 9.49
C ILE A 168 -25.67 -6.75 9.79
N ASN A 169 -25.62 -6.26 11.04
CA ASN A 169 -26.40 -5.10 11.45
C ASN A 169 -25.67 -4.26 12.49
N TYR A 170 -25.98 -2.99 12.53
CA TYR A 170 -25.40 -2.04 13.48
C TYR A 170 -26.30 -0.82 13.61
N GLU A 171 -26.11 -0.04 14.69
CA GLU A 171 -26.85 1.20 14.92
C GLU A 171 -25.92 2.31 15.38
N TYR A 172 -26.04 3.46 14.74
CA TYR A 172 -25.38 4.69 15.13
C TYR A 172 -26.38 5.69 15.70
N LYS A 173 -26.01 6.39 16.77
CA LYS A 173 -26.69 7.57 17.26
C LYS A 173 -25.76 8.78 17.09
N GLY A 174 -26.03 9.56 16.05
CA GLY A 174 -25.05 10.58 15.63
C GLY A 174 -23.76 9.92 15.10
N ALA A 175 -22.63 10.27 15.70
CA ALA A 175 -21.32 9.69 15.35
C ALA A 175 -20.95 8.44 16.18
N GLU A 176 -21.73 8.10 17.19
CA GLU A 176 -21.43 7.03 18.15
C GLU A 176 -22.09 5.72 17.75
N LEU A 177 -21.29 4.66 17.69
CA LEU A 177 -21.78 3.30 17.50
C LEU A 177 -22.47 2.83 18.81
N GLN A 178 -23.73 2.45 18.74
CA GLN A 178 -24.48 1.96 19.89
C GLN A 178 -24.36 0.45 20.06
N TRP A 179 -24.33 -0.26 18.94
CA TRP A 179 -24.08 -1.69 18.92
C TRP A 179 -23.70 -2.14 17.50
N LEU A 180 -22.97 -3.27 17.45
CA LEU A 180 -22.58 -3.99 16.23
C LEU A 180 -22.99 -5.44 16.39
N PHE A 181 -23.68 -6.00 15.39
CA PHE A 181 -24.08 -7.41 15.34
C PHE A 181 -23.34 -8.13 14.22
N VAL A 182 -22.57 -9.15 14.61
CA VAL A 182 -21.67 -9.90 13.73
C VAL A 182 -22.10 -11.36 13.65
N LYS A 183 -22.00 -11.97 12.46
CA LYS A 183 -22.20 -13.40 12.22
C LYS A 183 -20.92 -13.97 11.62
N ASN A 184 -20.34 -14.94 12.31
CA ASN A 184 -19.20 -15.69 11.80
C ASN A 184 -19.63 -17.13 11.50
N ALA A 185 -19.13 -17.71 10.42
CA ALA A 185 -19.19 -19.14 10.18
C ALA A 185 -18.19 -19.83 11.11
N ILE A 186 -18.64 -20.87 11.79
CA ILE A 186 -17.80 -21.70 12.67
C ILE A 186 -17.99 -23.17 12.33
N LYS A 187 -17.08 -24.02 12.80
CA LYS A 187 -17.29 -25.46 12.87
C LYS A 187 -17.53 -25.85 14.32
N PHE A 188 -18.56 -26.67 14.55
CA PHE A 188 -18.85 -27.21 15.86
C PHE A 188 -18.90 -28.74 15.81
N PHE A 189 -18.65 -29.37 16.92
CA PHE A 189 -18.69 -30.85 17.03
C PHE A 189 -20.09 -31.32 17.45
N LYS A 190 -20.58 -32.34 16.75
CA LYS A 190 -21.88 -32.95 16.98
C LYS A 190 -21.73 -34.45 17.19
N LEU A 191 -22.53 -35.01 18.09
CA LEU A 191 -22.59 -36.42 18.36
C LEU A 191 -23.66 -37.10 17.51
N VAL A 192 -23.25 -37.90 16.51
CA VAL A 192 -24.18 -38.64 15.65
C VAL A 192 -23.89 -40.14 15.77
N GLY A 193 -24.85 -40.86 16.39
CA GLY A 193 -24.70 -42.33 16.59
C GLY A 193 -23.46 -42.74 17.38
N GLY A 194 -23.04 -41.98 18.38
CA GLY A 194 -21.86 -42.20 19.20
C GLY A 194 -20.53 -41.86 18.54
N LYS A 195 -20.55 -41.19 17.37
CA LYS A 195 -19.36 -40.66 16.70
C LYS A 195 -19.37 -39.15 16.66
N THR A 196 -18.24 -38.54 16.92
CA THR A 196 -18.05 -37.10 16.81
C THR A 196 -17.85 -36.71 15.35
N THR A 197 -18.69 -35.80 14.84
CA THR A 197 -18.57 -35.22 13.50
C THR A 197 -18.46 -33.71 13.63
N ALA A 198 -17.64 -33.07 12.76
CA ALA A 198 -17.59 -31.61 12.65
C ALA A 198 -18.63 -31.14 11.64
N GLU A 199 -19.52 -30.23 12.06
CA GLU A 199 -20.56 -29.61 11.21
C GLU A 199 -20.33 -28.10 11.12
N ASP A 200 -20.81 -27.51 10.03
CA ASP A 200 -20.80 -26.06 9.86
C ASP A 200 -21.92 -25.44 10.69
N GLY A 201 -21.60 -24.36 11.37
CA GLY A 201 -22.51 -23.64 12.25
C GLY A 201 -22.27 -22.14 12.22
N ALA A 202 -22.98 -21.43 13.08
CA ALA A 202 -22.91 -19.98 13.19
C ALA A 202 -22.55 -19.55 14.62
N LYS A 203 -21.75 -18.50 14.71
CA LYS A 203 -21.51 -17.72 15.92
C LYS A 203 -22.01 -16.31 15.70
N TYR A 204 -22.89 -15.83 16.56
CA TYR A 204 -23.37 -14.46 16.54
C TYR A 204 -22.79 -13.71 17.72
N THR A 205 -22.29 -12.51 17.49
CA THR A 205 -21.76 -11.64 18.54
C THR A 205 -22.42 -10.27 18.47
N LEU A 206 -22.98 -9.82 19.58
CA LEU A 206 -23.51 -8.47 19.74
C LEU A 206 -22.57 -7.69 20.65
N TYR A 207 -21.82 -6.75 20.06
CA TYR A 207 -21.00 -5.79 20.79
C TYR A 207 -21.85 -4.56 21.10
N GLY A 208 -21.93 -4.18 22.36
CA GLY A 208 -22.68 -3.01 22.81
C GLY A 208 -21.88 -2.16 23.80
N VAL A 209 -22.45 -1.03 24.18
CA VAL A 209 -21.83 -0.15 25.18
C VAL A 209 -21.81 -0.84 26.53
N GLY A 210 -20.62 -1.21 27.00
CA GLY A 210 -20.41 -1.86 28.28
C GLY A 210 -20.70 -3.36 28.31
N TYR A 211 -21.03 -3.99 27.18
CA TYR A 211 -21.32 -5.43 27.16
C TYR A 211 -21.01 -6.10 25.82
N THR A 212 -20.80 -7.42 25.87
CA THR A 212 -20.77 -8.29 24.70
C THR A 212 -21.62 -9.54 24.97
N VAL A 213 -22.50 -9.90 24.03
CA VAL A 213 -23.31 -11.12 24.05
C VAL A 213 -22.87 -12.01 22.90
N VAL A 214 -22.49 -13.24 23.20
CA VAL A 214 -22.09 -14.26 22.23
C VAL A 214 -23.11 -15.39 22.21
N LEU A 215 -23.52 -15.80 21.02
CA LEU A 215 -24.39 -16.96 20.76
C LEU A 215 -23.61 -17.90 19.83
N GLU A 216 -23.07 -18.98 20.36
CA GLU A 216 -22.27 -19.96 19.61
C GLU A 216 -23.06 -21.24 19.42
N GLN A 217 -23.21 -21.69 18.18
CA GLN A 217 -23.92 -22.93 17.88
C GLN A 217 -23.14 -24.12 18.43
N VAL A 218 -23.82 -24.98 19.17
CA VAL A 218 -23.23 -26.13 19.85
C VAL A 218 -24.18 -27.33 19.81
N ASP A 219 -23.62 -28.52 19.99
CA ASP A 219 -24.39 -29.73 20.28
C ASP A 219 -24.35 -30.00 21.79
N LYS A 220 -25.53 -30.01 22.41
CA LYS A 220 -25.67 -30.22 23.84
C LYS A 220 -25.23 -31.63 24.25
N ALA A 221 -25.57 -32.67 23.45
CA ALA A 221 -25.19 -34.07 23.75
C ALA A 221 -23.68 -34.25 23.69
N TYR A 222 -23.01 -33.68 22.71
CA TYR A 222 -21.53 -33.67 22.61
C TYR A 222 -20.88 -33.03 23.84
N ARG A 223 -21.41 -31.88 24.28
CA ARG A 223 -20.87 -31.14 25.44
C ARG A 223 -21.04 -31.93 26.74
N GLU A 224 -22.21 -32.55 26.94
CA GLU A 224 -22.53 -33.37 28.11
C GLU A 224 -21.63 -34.63 28.18
N GLU A 225 -21.44 -35.33 27.05
CA GLU A 225 -20.57 -36.51 26.96
C GLU A 225 -19.09 -36.18 27.24
N ASN A 226 -18.63 -35.02 26.83
CA ASN A 226 -17.24 -34.55 27.04
C ASN A 226 -17.06 -33.78 28.37
N GLY A 227 -18.07 -33.76 29.25
CA GLY A 227 -17.99 -33.10 30.55
C GLY A 227 -17.80 -31.58 30.50
N LEU A 228 -18.19 -30.91 29.42
CA LEU A 228 -18.06 -29.48 29.25
C LEU A 228 -19.12 -28.74 30.06
N ILE A 229 -18.75 -28.31 31.26
CA ILE A 229 -19.64 -27.62 32.21
C ILE A 229 -19.87 -26.18 31.77
N LEU A 230 -21.12 -25.65 32.01
CA LEU A 230 -21.45 -24.27 31.79
C LEU A 230 -20.76 -23.35 32.81
N ALA A 231 -20.13 -22.30 32.34
CA ALA A 231 -19.67 -21.22 33.24
C ALA A 231 -20.86 -20.42 33.79
N GLY A 232 -20.67 -19.70 34.88
CA GLY A 232 -21.75 -18.96 35.54
C GLY A 232 -22.42 -17.87 34.73
N ASN A 233 -21.78 -17.42 33.65
CA ASN A 233 -22.30 -16.44 32.68
C ASN A 233 -22.85 -17.07 31.39
N GLN A 234 -23.03 -18.40 31.36
CA GLN A 234 -23.43 -19.17 30.20
C GLN A 234 -24.77 -19.88 30.42
N THR A 235 -25.60 -19.88 29.36
CA THR A 235 -26.87 -20.64 29.31
C THR A 235 -27.07 -21.19 27.91
N TYR A 236 -27.95 -22.21 27.78
CA TYR A 236 -28.42 -22.68 26.47
C TYR A 236 -29.64 -21.91 26.03
N VAL A 237 -29.66 -21.50 24.76
CA VAL A 237 -30.79 -20.87 24.10
C VAL A 237 -31.07 -21.62 22.80
N GLU A 238 -32.34 -21.93 22.54
CA GLU A 238 -32.76 -22.67 21.36
C GLU A 238 -33.59 -21.75 20.43
N PHE A 239 -33.20 -21.70 19.16
CA PHE A 239 -33.95 -21.06 18.09
C PHE A 239 -33.57 -21.66 16.72
N ASN A 240 -34.50 -21.54 15.75
CA ASN A 240 -34.33 -22.08 14.41
C ASN A 240 -33.88 -23.57 14.37
N LYS A 241 -34.36 -24.38 15.32
CA LYS A 241 -34.01 -25.82 15.51
C LYS A 241 -32.55 -26.08 15.89
N ASN A 242 -31.80 -25.07 16.24
CA ASN A 242 -30.40 -25.17 16.69
C ASN A 242 -30.29 -24.75 18.15
N THR A 243 -29.31 -25.35 18.83
CA THR A 243 -28.93 -24.98 20.19
C THR A 243 -27.71 -24.07 20.16
N PHE A 244 -27.78 -22.98 20.90
CA PHE A 244 -26.69 -22.02 21.04
C PHE A 244 -26.26 -21.92 22.50
N LEU A 245 -24.94 -21.87 22.71
CA LEU A 245 -24.37 -21.48 23.97
C LEU A 245 -24.33 -19.95 24.03
N GLN A 246 -25.17 -19.37 24.89
CA GLN A 246 -25.18 -17.94 25.15
C GLN A 246 -24.18 -17.61 26.25
N SER A 247 -23.27 -16.70 26.00
CA SER A 247 -22.33 -16.13 26.96
C SER A 247 -22.47 -14.63 26.98
N THR A 248 -22.35 -14.02 28.17
CA THR A 248 -22.47 -12.56 28.32
C THR A 248 -21.28 -12.03 29.12
N TYR A 249 -20.65 -10.99 28.60
CA TYR A 249 -19.48 -10.36 29.19
C TYR A 249 -19.74 -8.88 29.43
N GLU A 250 -19.40 -8.38 30.60
CA GLU A 250 -19.35 -6.96 30.91
C GLU A 250 -17.98 -6.40 30.53
N THR A 251 -17.95 -5.41 29.63
CA THR A 251 -16.69 -4.83 29.14
C THR A 251 -16.24 -3.61 29.94
N LYS A 252 -17.15 -2.99 30.73
CA LYS A 252 -16.93 -1.74 31.48
C LYS A 252 -16.47 -0.55 30.61
N LEU A 253 -16.63 -0.65 29.29
CA LEU A 253 -16.34 0.44 28.37
C LEU A 253 -17.57 1.33 28.19
N GLY A 254 -17.40 2.64 28.22
CA GLY A 254 -18.46 3.62 27.94
C GLY A 254 -18.84 3.70 26.46
N PHE A 255 -18.23 2.92 25.59
CA PHE A 255 -18.44 2.88 24.15
C PHE A 255 -18.30 1.45 23.61
N VAL A 256 -18.72 1.24 22.36
CA VAL A 256 -18.50 -0.04 21.66
C VAL A 256 -17.06 -0.08 21.13
N PRO A 257 -16.24 -1.08 21.49
CA PRO A 257 -14.84 -1.15 21.05
C PRO A 257 -14.72 -1.61 19.59
N ALA A 258 -15.46 -0.97 18.70
CA ALA A 258 -15.52 -1.28 17.28
C ALA A 258 -15.44 0.01 16.46
N PHE A 259 -14.60 0.02 15.45
CA PHE A 259 -14.31 1.19 14.63
C PHE A 259 -14.44 0.85 13.14
N ARG A 260 -15.26 1.60 12.42
CA ARG A 260 -15.38 1.47 10.97
C ARG A 260 -14.15 2.04 10.28
N VAL A 261 -13.63 1.36 9.26
CA VAL A 261 -12.39 1.77 8.59
C VAL A 261 -12.60 2.84 7.52
N GLY A 262 -13.76 2.89 6.88
CA GLY A 262 -14.05 3.85 5.81
C GLY A 262 -14.08 5.32 6.27
N TYR A 263 -13.72 6.21 5.36
CA TYR A 263 -13.69 7.66 5.56
C TYR A 263 -14.35 8.46 4.43
N ILE A 264 -14.50 7.91 3.23
CA ILE A 264 -15.22 8.55 2.12
C ILE A 264 -16.67 8.09 2.14
N ARG A 265 -17.60 9.02 2.33
CA ARG A 265 -19.04 8.69 2.44
C ARG A 265 -19.65 8.33 1.09
N ASP A 266 -20.45 7.27 1.08
CA ASP A 266 -21.26 6.88 -0.09
C ASP A 266 -22.49 7.78 -0.20
N LEU A 267 -22.48 8.68 -1.17
CA LEU A 267 -23.60 9.59 -1.41
C LEU A 267 -24.89 8.84 -1.82
N ALA A 268 -24.79 7.68 -2.44
CA ALA A 268 -25.96 6.87 -2.83
C ALA A 268 -26.75 6.34 -1.62
N THR A 269 -26.10 6.22 -0.46
CA THR A 269 -26.73 5.80 0.80
C THR A 269 -26.99 6.98 1.73
N LYS A 270 -26.91 8.22 1.23
CA LYS A 270 -26.99 9.44 2.05
C LYS A 270 -25.93 9.50 3.16
N GLY A 271 -24.78 8.87 2.93
CA GLY A 271 -23.66 8.85 3.85
C GLY A 271 -23.73 7.80 4.96
N ASP A 272 -24.69 6.86 4.91
CA ASP A 272 -24.78 5.77 5.89
C ASP A 272 -23.71 4.67 5.68
N SER A 273 -23.13 4.60 4.48
CA SER A 273 -22.02 3.69 4.14
C SER A 273 -20.83 4.46 3.57
N PHE A 274 -19.74 3.75 3.34
CA PHE A 274 -18.51 4.29 2.81
C PHE A 274 -18.13 3.62 1.49
N VAL A 275 -17.40 4.34 0.67
CA VAL A 275 -16.73 3.82 -0.53
C VAL A 275 -15.22 3.86 -0.35
N ASN A 276 -14.50 3.06 -1.12
CA ASN A 276 -13.05 3.07 -1.05
C ASN A 276 -12.44 4.30 -1.77
N PRO A 277 -11.16 4.62 -1.54
CA PRO A 277 -10.51 5.79 -2.14
C PRO A 277 -10.49 5.79 -3.66
N PHE A 278 -10.48 4.64 -4.31
CA PHE A 278 -10.53 4.57 -5.78
C PHE A 278 -11.93 4.32 -6.37
N HIS A 279 -13.00 4.55 -5.60
CA HIS A 279 -14.35 4.35 -6.11
C HIS A 279 -14.65 5.18 -7.37
N SER A 280 -14.12 6.39 -7.47
CA SER A 280 -14.19 7.23 -8.67
C SER A 280 -13.55 6.59 -9.91
N ALA A 281 -12.56 5.74 -9.73
CA ALA A 281 -11.88 5.01 -10.80
C ALA A 281 -12.60 3.72 -11.23
N MET A 282 -13.63 3.25 -10.51
CA MET A 282 -14.34 1.99 -10.82
C MET A 282 -14.89 1.91 -12.25
N PRO A 283 -15.44 2.99 -12.86
CA PRO A 283 -15.84 2.94 -14.26
C PRO A 283 -14.67 2.61 -15.22
N TYR A 284 -13.47 3.10 -14.92
CA TYR A 284 -12.27 2.83 -15.71
C TYR A 284 -11.79 1.39 -15.52
N PHE A 285 -11.84 0.86 -14.28
CA PHE A 285 -11.55 -0.54 -14.00
C PHE A 285 -12.47 -1.49 -14.78
N ARG A 286 -13.77 -1.23 -14.81
CA ARG A 286 -14.74 -2.04 -15.57
C ARG A 286 -14.47 -1.98 -17.06
N LYS A 287 -14.14 -0.80 -17.60
CA LYS A 287 -13.76 -0.65 -19.01
C LYS A 287 -12.44 -1.36 -19.31
N ALA A 288 -11.43 -1.22 -18.44
CA ALA A 288 -10.14 -1.87 -18.60
C ALA A 288 -10.28 -3.40 -18.59
N LEU A 289 -11.05 -3.97 -17.67
CA LEU A 289 -11.36 -5.39 -17.62
C LEU A 289 -12.00 -5.88 -18.92
N LYS A 290 -13.01 -5.15 -19.42
CA LYS A 290 -13.67 -5.45 -20.68
C LYS A 290 -12.68 -5.42 -21.85
N THR A 291 -11.95 -4.30 -22.01
CA THR A 291 -11.06 -4.09 -23.16
C THR A 291 -9.89 -5.08 -23.15
N THR A 292 -9.30 -5.38 -21.97
CA THR A 292 -8.26 -6.41 -21.86
C THR A 292 -8.78 -7.78 -22.22
N SER A 293 -9.98 -8.16 -21.78
CA SER A 293 -10.57 -9.46 -22.16
C SER A 293 -10.81 -9.59 -23.66
N GLU A 294 -11.22 -8.50 -24.32
CA GLU A 294 -11.40 -8.46 -25.78
C GLU A 294 -10.04 -8.50 -26.51
N LEU A 295 -9.02 -7.83 -25.98
CA LEU A 295 -7.66 -7.86 -26.51
C LEU A 295 -7.04 -9.25 -26.38
N ASP A 296 -7.19 -9.92 -25.23
CA ASP A 296 -6.64 -11.26 -24.98
C ASP A 296 -7.21 -12.28 -25.98
N ILE A 297 -8.53 -12.26 -26.25
CA ILE A 297 -9.16 -13.13 -27.26
C ILE A 297 -8.68 -12.80 -28.67
N THR A 298 -8.55 -11.49 -28.97
CA THR A 298 -8.08 -11.03 -30.27
C THR A 298 -6.64 -11.49 -30.50
N MET A 299 -5.77 -11.30 -29.51
CA MET A 299 -4.38 -11.74 -29.57
C MET A 299 -4.29 -13.26 -29.75
N THR A 300 -5.06 -14.03 -28.97
CA THR A 300 -5.07 -15.49 -29.06
C THR A 300 -5.53 -15.97 -30.42
N GLY A 301 -6.59 -15.37 -31.00
CA GLY A 301 -7.10 -15.73 -32.31
C GLY A 301 -6.15 -15.38 -33.48
N HIS A 302 -5.21 -14.46 -33.24
CA HIS A 302 -4.31 -13.96 -34.28
C HIS A 302 -2.85 -14.40 -34.14
N VAL A 303 -2.45 -14.97 -33.02
CA VAL A 303 -1.17 -15.65 -32.86
C VAL A 303 -1.04 -16.83 -33.82
N PHE A 304 -2.18 -17.44 -34.17
CA PHE A 304 -2.25 -18.51 -35.13
C PHE A 304 -2.90 -18.01 -36.44
N PRO A 305 -2.12 -17.64 -37.47
CA PRO A 305 -2.65 -17.11 -38.70
C PRO A 305 -3.52 -18.16 -39.38
N GLN A 306 -4.73 -17.75 -39.78
CA GLN A 306 -5.65 -18.60 -40.50
C GLN A 306 -5.06 -18.93 -41.89
N LYS A 307 -4.87 -20.21 -42.14
CA LYS A 307 -4.39 -20.72 -43.44
C LYS A 307 -5.57 -21.15 -44.29
N LEU A 308 -5.77 -20.46 -45.39
CA LEU A 308 -6.75 -20.87 -46.40
C LEU A 308 -6.10 -21.91 -47.30
N GLN A 309 -6.71 -23.08 -47.41
CA GLN A 309 -6.25 -24.13 -48.34
C GLN A 309 -7.43 -24.93 -48.90
N TYR A 310 -7.24 -25.52 -50.08
CA TYR A 310 -8.24 -26.41 -50.63
C TYR A 310 -8.36 -27.69 -49.80
N LEU A 311 -9.59 -28.19 -49.68
CA LEU A 311 -9.91 -29.49 -49.09
C LEU A 311 -9.24 -30.60 -49.88
N GLN A 312 -8.36 -31.36 -49.26
CA GLN A 312 -7.77 -32.56 -49.86
C GLN A 312 -8.57 -33.78 -49.43
N PRO A 313 -8.90 -34.68 -50.34
CA PRO A 313 -9.54 -35.94 -49.98
C PRO A 313 -8.69 -36.72 -48.98
N CYS A 314 -9.34 -37.32 -48.02
CA CYS A 314 -8.66 -38.18 -47.06
C CYS A 314 -8.23 -39.48 -47.75
N GLN A 315 -6.97 -39.84 -47.61
CA GLN A 315 -6.43 -41.09 -48.19
C GLN A 315 -6.51 -42.29 -47.23
N GLY A 316 -7.04 -42.08 -45.99
CA GLY A 316 -7.07 -43.08 -44.95
C GLY A 316 -5.87 -43.01 -43.99
N ALA A 317 -5.88 -43.82 -42.92
CA ALA A 317 -4.84 -43.85 -41.90
C ALA A 317 -3.60 -44.66 -42.30
N SER A 318 -3.77 -45.61 -43.25
CA SER A 318 -2.69 -46.46 -43.77
C SER A 318 -3.02 -46.94 -45.18
N ALA A 319 -2.05 -47.54 -45.86
CA ALA A 319 -2.25 -48.11 -47.21
C ALA A 319 -3.33 -49.21 -47.25
N THR A 320 -3.62 -49.82 -46.11
CA THR A 320 -4.67 -50.89 -45.98
C THR A 320 -6.01 -50.32 -45.45
N GLU A 321 -6.05 -49.12 -44.97
CA GLU A 321 -7.25 -48.41 -44.50
C GLU A 321 -7.53 -47.18 -45.38
N SER A 322 -7.87 -47.44 -46.65
CA SER A 322 -8.28 -46.36 -47.57
C SER A 322 -9.59 -45.71 -47.11
N CYS A 323 -9.70 -44.38 -47.27
CA CYS A 323 -10.91 -43.63 -46.96
C CYS A 323 -11.72 -43.38 -48.23
N PHE A 324 -12.98 -43.74 -48.20
CA PHE A 324 -13.92 -43.38 -49.24
C PHE A 324 -15.08 -42.58 -48.69
N ASN A 325 -15.09 -41.27 -48.95
CA ASN A 325 -16.11 -40.35 -48.47
C ASN A 325 -16.34 -40.43 -46.92
N GLY A 326 -15.25 -40.50 -46.14
CA GLY A 326 -15.34 -40.55 -44.70
C GLY A 326 -15.52 -41.93 -44.10
N LYS A 327 -15.61 -42.98 -44.92
CA LYS A 327 -15.75 -44.36 -44.47
C LYS A 327 -14.51 -45.17 -44.80
N ASN A 328 -14.18 -46.14 -43.98
CA ASN A 328 -13.17 -47.14 -44.22
C ASN A 328 -13.72 -48.25 -45.12
N PRO A 329 -12.91 -49.17 -45.70
CA PRO A 329 -13.35 -50.23 -46.55
C PRO A 329 -14.38 -51.20 -45.94
N THR A 330 -14.46 -51.27 -44.62
CA THR A 330 -15.43 -52.11 -43.88
C THR A 330 -16.74 -51.36 -43.58
N GLY A 331 -16.92 -50.14 -44.11
CA GLY A 331 -18.12 -49.30 -43.90
C GLY A 331 -18.20 -48.50 -42.62
N GLY A 332 -17.21 -48.64 -41.74
CA GLY A 332 -17.09 -47.83 -40.50
C GLY A 332 -16.56 -46.42 -40.77
N THR A 333 -16.65 -45.57 -39.79
CA THR A 333 -16.10 -44.20 -39.85
C THR A 333 -14.58 -44.25 -40.00
N CYS A 334 -14.01 -43.52 -40.96
CA CYS A 334 -12.57 -43.43 -41.14
C CYS A 334 -11.91 -42.74 -39.94
N SER A 335 -10.94 -43.41 -39.30
CA SER A 335 -10.23 -42.92 -38.14
C SER A 335 -9.35 -41.71 -38.44
N ALA A 336 -8.84 -41.58 -39.67
CA ALA A 336 -7.96 -40.48 -40.08
C ALA A 336 -8.68 -39.14 -40.28
N CYS A 337 -9.98 -39.17 -40.66
CA CYS A 337 -10.76 -37.96 -40.92
C CYS A 337 -12.03 -37.85 -40.06
N ASN A 338 -12.26 -38.77 -39.13
CA ASN A 338 -13.45 -38.84 -38.30
C ASN A 338 -14.77 -38.71 -39.09
N GLY A 339 -14.81 -39.29 -40.29
CA GLY A 339 -16.01 -39.32 -41.12
C GLY A 339 -16.20 -38.09 -42.01
N SER A 340 -15.34 -37.10 -42.00
CA SER A 340 -15.46 -35.90 -42.85
C SER A 340 -15.16 -36.13 -44.32
N GLY A 341 -14.46 -37.21 -44.68
CA GLY A 341 -13.99 -37.51 -46.05
C GLY A 341 -12.79 -36.68 -46.49
N PHE A 342 -12.36 -35.71 -45.68
CA PHE A 342 -11.28 -34.82 -46.02
C PHE A 342 -10.14 -34.91 -45.00
N LYS A 343 -8.92 -34.60 -45.46
CA LYS A 343 -7.73 -34.58 -44.61
C LYS A 343 -7.83 -33.39 -43.67
N THR A 344 -8.11 -33.64 -42.38
CA THR A 344 -8.07 -32.62 -41.32
C THR A 344 -6.66 -32.54 -40.78
N ILE A 345 -6.07 -31.35 -40.81
CA ILE A 345 -4.78 -31.09 -40.15
C ILE A 345 -5.12 -30.60 -38.73
N THR A 346 -4.96 -31.48 -37.76
CA THR A 346 -5.09 -31.16 -36.32
C THR A 346 -3.79 -30.53 -35.81
N THR A 347 -3.47 -29.35 -36.33
CA THR A 347 -2.38 -28.52 -35.76
C THR A 347 -2.99 -27.28 -35.11
N ALA A 348 -2.26 -26.61 -34.24
CA ALA A 348 -2.65 -25.35 -33.60
C ALA A 348 -2.92 -24.20 -34.61
N GLN A 349 -2.87 -24.46 -35.89
CA GLN A 349 -3.16 -23.50 -36.97
C GLN A 349 -4.58 -23.75 -37.47
N GLU A 350 -5.45 -22.77 -37.30
CA GLU A 350 -6.75 -22.77 -37.97
C GLU A 350 -6.56 -22.73 -39.47
N ALA A 351 -7.12 -23.72 -40.18
CA ALA A 351 -7.14 -23.77 -41.63
C ALA A 351 -8.58 -23.68 -42.12
N ILE A 352 -8.85 -22.73 -42.99
CA ILE A 352 -10.12 -22.64 -43.73
C ILE A 352 -9.96 -23.45 -44.98
N TYR A 353 -10.76 -24.50 -45.11
CA TYR A 353 -10.74 -25.39 -46.28
C TYR A 353 -11.75 -24.93 -47.31
N LEU A 354 -11.29 -24.66 -48.51
CA LEU A 354 -12.15 -24.34 -49.67
C LEU A 354 -12.46 -25.60 -50.46
N LYS A 355 -13.68 -25.70 -50.97
CA LYS A 355 -14.05 -26.78 -51.88
C LYS A 355 -13.21 -26.65 -53.15
N MET A 356 -12.74 -27.80 -53.70
CA MET A 356 -12.00 -27.81 -54.95
C MET A 356 -12.93 -27.36 -56.09
N PRO A 357 -12.53 -26.38 -56.93
CA PRO A 357 -13.36 -25.88 -58.01
C PRO A 357 -13.64 -26.96 -59.03
N GLU A 358 -14.86 -27.00 -59.54
CA GLU A 358 -15.29 -27.97 -60.54
C GLU A 358 -14.98 -27.50 -61.98
N SER A 359 -14.71 -26.20 -62.16
CA SER A 359 -14.34 -25.58 -63.41
C SER A 359 -13.15 -24.67 -63.34
N LYS A 360 -12.49 -24.35 -64.47
CA LYS A 360 -11.39 -23.42 -64.52
C LYS A 360 -11.78 -21.97 -64.13
N ASP A 361 -13.04 -21.60 -64.37
CA ASP A 361 -13.57 -20.26 -64.09
C ASP A 361 -13.84 -20.04 -62.61
N GLU A 362 -13.90 -21.11 -61.83
CA GLU A 362 -14.03 -21.07 -60.37
C GLU A 362 -12.68 -21.11 -59.65
N MET A 363 -11.56 -21.24 -60.39
CA MET A 363 -10.23 -21.29 -59.81
C MET A 363 -9.82 -19.93 -59.27
N ILE A 364 -9.65 -19.85 -57.97
CA ILE A 364 -8.98 -18.71 -57.32
C ILE A 364 -7.47 -18.84 -57.61
N PRO A 365 -6.80 -17.80 -58.12
CA PRO A 365 -5.36 -17.83 -58.37
C PRO A 365 -4.58 -18.26 -57.11
N LEU A 366 -3.55 -19.09 -57.28
CA LEU A 366 -2.74 -19.63 -56.15
C LEU A 366 -2.19 -18.54 -55.23
N ASN A 367 -1.90 -17.36 -55.78
CA ASN A 367 -1.43 -16.20 -55.01
C ASN A 367 -2.53 -15.58 -54.13
N ASP A 368 -3.82 -15.84 -54.47
CA ASP A 368 -4.95 -15.33 -53.69
C ASP A 368 -5.49 -16.40 -52.71
N ILE A 369 -5.01 -17.64 -52.81
CA ILE A 369 -5.45 -18.77 -51.97
C ILE A 369 -4.75 -18.76 -50.61
N LEU A 370 -3.55 -18.19 -50.52
CA LEU A 370 -2.76 -18.08 -49.29
C LEU A 370 -2.80 -16.65 -48.76
N VAL A 371 -3.99 -16.17 -48.47
CA VAL A 371 -4.13 -14.87 -47.82
C VAL A 371 -4.10 -15.07 -46.31
N TYR A 372 -2.99 -14.70 -45.67
CA TYR A 372 -2.97 -14.50 -44.25
C TYR A 372 -3.75 -13.22 -43.93
N LYS A 373 -5.01 -13.35 -43.55
CA LYS A 373 -5.74 -12.22 -42.98
C LYS A 373 -5.24 -12.02 -41.56
N ALA A 374 -4.21 -11.20 -41.39
CA ALA A 374 -3.91 -10.63 -40.12
C ALA A 374 -4.99 -9.57 -39.78
N PRO A 375 -5.41 -9.43 -38.53
CA PRO A 375 -6.25 -8.29 -38.16
C PRO A 375 -5.49 -7.00 -38.47
N PRO A 376 -6.21 -5.89 -38.64
CA PRO A 376 -5.56 -4.60 -38.75
C PRO A 376 -4.69 -4.40 -37.49
N ILE A 377 -3.38 -4.40 -37.64
CA ILE A 377 -2.42 -4.16 -36.53
C ILE A 377 -2.78 -2.86 -35.81
N GLU A 378 -3.33 -1.90 -36.54
CA GLU A 378 -3.84 -0.63 -36.03
C GLU A 378 -4.95 -0.80 -34.98
N LEU A 379 -5.87 -1.77 -35.14
CA LEU A 379 -6.94 -2.01 -34.15
C LEU A 379 -6.36 -2.56 -32.84
N VAL A 380 -5.44 -3.51 -32.92
CA VAL A 380 -4.78 -4.10 -31.75
C VAL A 380 -3.93 -3.03 -31.03
N LYS A 381 -3.23 -2.20 -31.81
CA LYS A 381 -2.46 -1.07 -31.26
C LYS A 381 -3.39 -0.06 -30.57
N PHE A 382 -4.50 0.31 -31.23
CA PHE A 382 -5.50 1.20 -30.63
C PHE A 382 -6.05 0.64 -29.31
N GLN A 383 -6.43 -0.64 -29.26
CA GLN A 383 -6.93 -1.26 -28.02
C GLN A 383 -5.88 -1.24 -26.91
N ASN A 384 -4.62 -1.53 -27.22
CA ASN A 384 -3.54 -1.50 -26.24
C ASN A 384 -3.28 -0.07 -25.74
N ASP A 385 -3.29 0.92 -26.62
CA ASP A 385 -3.11 2.31 -26.25
C ASP A 385 -4.31 2.84 -25.43
N TYR A 386 -5.52 2.41 -25.77
CA TYR A 386 -6.72 2.71 -24.97
C TYR A 386 -6.66 2.10 -23.56
N VAL A 387 -6.11 0.90 -23.40
CA VAL A 387 -5.88 0.32 -22.07
C VAL A 387 -4.88 1.16 -21.25
N LYS A 388 -3.84 1.72 -21.89
CA LYS A 388 -2.90 2.63 -21.20
C LYS A 388 -3.61 3.93 -20.79
N GLU A 389 -4.43 4.48 -21.67
CA GLU A 389 -5.25 5.68 -21.38
C GLU A 389 -6.18 5.42 -20.19
N LEU A 390 -6.88 4.27 -20.14
CA LEU A 390 -7.75 3.92 -19.01
C LEU A 390 -7.01 3.83 -17.67
N LYS A 391 -5.74 3.39 -17.67
CA LYS A 391 -4.89 3.44 -16.48
C LYS A 391 -4.61 4.87 -16.03
N GLN A 392 -4.31 5.75 -16.97
CA GLN A 392 -4.05 7.16 -16.68
C GLN A 392 -5.31 7.85 -16.13
N GLU A 393 -6.44 7.63 -16.77
CA GLU A 393 -7.73 8.14 -16.34
C GLU A 393 -8.14 7.65 -14.93
N ALA A 394 -7.82 6.38 -14.60
CA ALA A 394 -8.06 5.86 -13.25
C ALA A 394 -7.26 6.62 -12.19
N HIS A 395 -6.00 6.97 -12.48
CA HIS A 395 -5.18 7.79 -11.57
C HIS A 395 -5.68 9.22 -11.47
N LEU A 396 -6.03 9.84 -12.60
CA LEU A 396 -6.62 11.19 -12.62
C LEU A 396 -7.91 11.24 -11.81
N ALA A 397 -8.75 10.23 -11.91
CA ALA A 397 -10.01 10.17 -11.17
C ALA A 397 -9.83 10.10 -9.64
N VAL A 398 -8.69 9.61 -9.16
CA VAL A 398 -8.39 9.47 -7.72
C VAL A 398 -7.58 10.67 -7.20
N TYR A 399 -6.55 11.07 -7.93
CA TYR A 399 -5.56 12.05 -7.44
C TYR A 399 -5.61 13.39 -8.14
N ASN A 400 -6.42 13.52 -9.19
CA ASN A 400 -6.36 14.68 -10.09
C ASN A 400 -4.92 14.98 -10.57
N SER A 401 -4.10 13.93 -10.70
CA SER A 401 -2.66 14.02 -10.98
C SER A 401 -2.16 12.81 -11.77
N ASN A 402 -1.26 13.06 -12.72
CA ASN A 402 -0.57 12.03 -13.52
C ASN A 402 0.81 11.64 -12.97
N MET A 403 1.21 12.20 -11.84
CA MET A 403 2.61 12.16 -11.37
C MET A 403 3.17 10.74 -11.16
N PHE A 404 2.31 9.76 -10.85
CA PHE A 404 2.75 8.38 -10.57
C PHE A 404 2.75 7.45 -11.79
N ILE A 405 2.31 7.92 -12.97
CA ILE A 405 2.06 7.06 -14.12
C ILE A 405 3.11 7.22 -15.21
N THR A 406 3.57 8.43 -15.44
CA THR A 406 4.48 8.75 -16.53
C THR A 406 5.92 8.87 -16.03
N PRO A 407 6.78 7.88 -16.38
CA PRO A 407 8.22 8.08 -16.35
C PRO A 407 8.70 8.90 -17.57
N ASP A 408 7.79 9.66 -18.22
CA ASP A 408 8.18 10.44 -19.38
C ASP A 408 9.06 11.62 -18.96
N ILE A 409 10.34 11.30 -18.91
CA ILE A 409 11.50 12.19 -18.73
C ILE A 409 11.61 13.21 -19.87
N GLN A 410 10.73 13.13 -20.89
CA GLN A 410 10.89 13.90 -22.13
C GLN A 410 10.21 15.29 -22.14
N SER A 411 9.30 15.57 -21.22
CA SER A 411 8.85 16.95 -21.03
C SER A 411 9.28 17.40 -19.63
N ALA A 412 10.20 18.35 -19.58
CA ALA A 412 10.54 19.03 -18.33
C ALA A 412 9.25 19.70 -17.80
N LYS A 413 8.60 19.06 -16.81
CA LYS A 413 7.45 19.62 -16.13
C LYS A 413 7.89 20.89 -15.43
N THR A 414 7.10 21.95 -15.52
CA THR A 414 7.38 23.17 -14.78
C THR A 414 7.24 22.92 -13.28
N ALA A 415 7.97 23.65 -12.46
CA ALA A 415 7.84 23.55 -11.00
C ALA A 415 6.38 23.71 -10.54
N THR A 416 5.63 24.64 -11.15
CA THR A 416 4.22 24.88 -10.87
C THR A 416 3.34 23.66 -11.21
N GLU A 417 3.64 22.94 -12.29
CA GLU A 417 2.89 21.73 -12.66
C GLU A 417 3.16 20.58 -11.68
N VAL A 418 4.39 20.45 -11.22
CA VAL A 418 4.75 19.47 -10.18
C VAL A 418 4.04 19.79 -8.87
N ASP A 419 4.04 21.06 -8.45
CA ASP A 419 3.40 21.49 -7.21
C ASP A 419 1.87 21.28 -7.27
N SER A 420 1.21 21.65 -8.38
CA SER A 420 -0.23 21.41 -8.57
C SER A 420 -0.59 19.91 -8.58
N ASN A 421 0.25 19.07 -9.19
CA ASN A 421 0.05 17.62 -9.17
C ASN A 421 0.22 17.04 -7.76
N MET A 422 1.14 17.58 -6.95
CA MET A 422 1.32 17.16 -5.57
C MET A 422 0.15 17.56 -4.68
N GLU A 423 -0.40 18.76 -4.87
CA GLU A 423 -1.57 19.25 -4.14
C GLU A 423 -2.77 18.31 -4.31
N GLY A 424 -3.10 17.89 -5.54
CA GLY A 424 -4.17 16.93 -5.78
C GLY A 424 -3.97 15.57 -5.10
N ILE A 425 -2.72 15.15 -4.93
CA ILE A 425 -2.39 13.93 -4.18
C ILE A 425 -2.62 14.14 -2.68
N TYR A 426 -2.21 15.28 -2.14
CA TYR A 426 -2.41 15.59 -0.72
C TYR A 426 -3.88 15.69 -0.35
N ASP A 427 -4.69 16.32 -1.20
CA ASP A 427 -6.15 16.38 -1.02
C ASP A 427 -6.81 14.99 -0.94
N ALA A 428 -6.31 14.04 -1.73
CA ALA A 428 -6.79 12.66 -1.68
C ALA A 428 -6.34 11.90 -0.42
N LEU A 429 -5.18 12.27 0.16
CA LEU A 429 -4.59 11.62 1.32
C LEU A 429 -5.07 12.20 2.66
N GLU A 430 -5.51 13.46 2.70
CA GLU A 430 -5.91 14.13 3.93
C GLU A 430 -7.02 13.38 4.71
N PRO A 431 -8.16 12.96 4.09
CA PRO A 431 -9.19 12.22 4.79
C PRO A 431 -8.70 10.87 5.36
N PHE A 432 -7.73 10.24 4.67
CA PHE A 432 -7.08 9.02 5.14
C PHE A 432 -6.25 9.28 6.41
N THR A 433 -5.42 10.32 6.41
CA THR A 433 -4.56 10.66 7.56
C THR A 433 -5.36 11.05 8.80
N GLU A 434 -6.47 11.79 8.61
CA GLU A 434 -7.41 12.13 9.68
C GLU A 434 -8.06 10.87 10.28
N LYS A 435 -8.54 9.96 9.42
CA LYS A 435 -9.17 8.72 9.86
C LYS A 435 -8.17 7.79 10.55
N TYR A 436 -6.96 7.65 10.00
CA TYR A 436 -5.87 6.90 10.60
C TYR A 436 -5.57 7.41 12.02
N SER A 437 -5.38 8.73 12.15
CA SER A 437 -5.12 9.38 13.44
C SER A 437 -6.26 9.18 14.44
N LYS A 438 -7.50 9.20 13.97
CA LYS A 438 -8.66 8.92 14.81
C LYS A 438 -8.67 7.48 15.32
N ILE A 439 -8.39 6.49 14.47
CA ILE A 439 -8.34 5.08 14.87
C ILE A 439 -7.20 4.87 15.87
N TRP A 440 -6.02 5.44 15.61
CA TRP A 440 -4.89 5.37 16.53
C TRP A 440 -5.28 5.86 17.93
N ARG A 441 -5.87 7.05 18.02
CA ARG A 441 -6.32 7.62 19.31
C ARG A 441 -7.36 6.75 20.00
N LEU A 442 -8.31 6.18 19.26
CA LEU A 442 -9.36 5.33 19.81
C LEU A 442 -8.80 4.01 20.37
N VAL A 443 -7.85 3.38 19.68
CA VAL A 443 -7.19 2.15 20.16
C VAL A 443 -6.37 2.43 21.41
N VAL A 444 -5.54 3.48 21.40
CA VAL A 444 -4.73 3.86 22.57
C VAL A 444 -5.62 4.18 23.78
N TYR A 445 -6.73 4.89 23.56
CA TYR A 445 -7.70 5.17 24.61
C TYR A 445 -8.39 3.91 25.14
N THR A 446 -8.76 2.97 24.26
CA THR A 446 -9.32 1.67 24.64
C THR A 446 -8.34 0.90 25.53
N CYS A 447 -7.06 0.84 25.14
CA CYS A 447 -6.01 0.21 25.96
C CYS A 447 -5.88 0.88 27.32
N ALA A 448 -5.98 2.21 27.41
CA ALA A 448 -5.92 2.93 28.68
C ALA A 448 -7.08 2.58 29.62
N VAL A 449 -8.30 2.51 29.08
CA VAL A 449 -9.49 2.11 29.88
C VAL A 449 -9.35 0.66 30.35
N LEU A 450 -8.86 -0.23 29.51
CA LEU A 450 -8.55 -1.62 29.89
C LEU A 450 -7.42 -1.71 30.93
N ALA A 451 -6.45 -0.79 30.90
CA ALA A 451 -5.40 -0.67 31.90
C ALA A 451 -5.90 -0.13 33.25
N GLY A 452 -7.15 0.34 33.32
CA GLY A 452 -7.80 0.88 34.52
C GLY A 452 -7.91 2.40 34.56
N TYR A 453 -7.74 3.08 33.42
CA TYR A 453 -8.00 4.52 33.33
C TYR A 453 -9.51 4.79 33.57
N ASN A 454 -9.81 5.81 34.36
CA ASN A 454 -11.19 6.18 34.66
C ASN A 454 -11.70 7.17 33.63
N GLU A 455 -12.70 6.79 32.83
CA GLU A 455 -13.31 7.61 31.78
C GLU A 455 -13.88 8.97 32.25
N ASN A 456 -14.15 9.11 33.55
CA ASN A 456 -14.63 10.38 34.13
C ASN A 456 -13.51 11.40 34.42
N LYS A 457 -12.24 11.06 34.13
CA LYS A 457 -11.11 11.97 34.25
C LYS A 457 -10.76 12.51 32.86
N ASP A 458 -10.97 13.80 32.67
CA ASP A 458 -10.60 14.51 31.41
C ASP A 458 -9.09 14.80 31.29
N ASP A 459 -8.28 14.20 32.15
CA ASP A 459 -6.86 14.54 32.33
C ASP A 459 -5.97 13.56 31.52
N PHE A 460 -6.07 13.63 30.20
CA PHE A 460 -5.19 12.89 29.29
C PHE A 460 -4.80 13.72 28.07
N ASN A 461 -3.68 13.34 27.43
CA ASN A 461 -3.23 13.92 26.19
C ASN A 461 -2.99 12.80 25.17
N LEU A 462 -3.64 12.88 24.01
CA LEU A 462 -3.48 11.96 22.88
C LEU A 462 -3.16 12.76 21.63
N ILE A 463 -1.90 12.71 21.22
CA ILE A 463 -1.42 13.36 20.00
C ILE A 463 -1.12 12.27 18.97
N HIS A 464 -1.78 12.33 17.86
CA HIS A 464 -1.39 11.63 16.64
C HIS A 464 -1.72 12.57 15.48
N GLN A 465 -0.70 13.09 14.85
CA GLN A 465 -0.85 14.10 13.80
C GLN A 465 0.19 13.87 12.71
N PHE A 466 -0.30 13.68 11.50
CA PHE A 466 0.54 13.71 10.32
C PHE A 466 1.02 15.15 10.07
N PRO A 467 2.21 15.32 9.48
CA PRO A 467 2.62 16.64 9.00
C PRO A 467 1.62 17.13 7.95
N ALA A 468 1.44 18.44 7.86
CA ALA A 468 0.54 19.07 6.88
C ALA A 468 0.92 18.73 5.44
N ASP A 469 2.21 18.50 5.18
CA ASP A 469 2.75 17.98 3.93
C ASP A 469 3.28 16.56 4.21
N PRO A 470 2.51 15.49 3.95
CA PRO A 470 3.02 14.14 4.07
C PRO A 470 4.11 13.94 3.01
N LYS A 471 5.34 13.81 3.45
CA LYS A 471 6.56 13.79 2.62
C LYS A 471 6.53 12.68 1.58
N LEU A 472 5.80 12.91 0.49
CA LEU A 472 5.86 12.10 -0.71
C LEU A 472 7.04 12.49 -1.62
N LYS A 473 7.78 13.54 -1.24
CA LYS A 473 8.92 14.05 -2.00
C LYS A 473 10.04 13.01 -2.06
N THR A 474 10.56 12.81 -3.25
CA THR A 474 11.75 12.00 -3.45
C THR A 474 13.00 12.79 -3.03
N MET A 475 14.11 12.09 -2.74
CA MET A 475 15.40 12.73 -2.48
C MET A 475 15.76 13.77 -3.56
N SER A 476 15.50 13.45 -4.83
CA SER A 476 15.77 14.37 -5.95
C SER A 476 14.98 15.67 -5.86
N LEU A 477 13.71 15.60 -5.49
CA LEU A 477 12.86 16.79 -5.31
C LEU A 477 13.31 17.64 -4.11
N LEU A 478 13.66 17.00 -3.00
CA LEU A 478 14.18 17.73 -1.83
C LEU A 478 15.51 18.43 -2.12
N LEU A 479 16.40 17.80 -2.88
CA LEU A 479 17.64 18.44 -3.30
C LEU A 479 17.39 19.62 -4.24
N GLN A 480 16.41 19.53 -5.16
CA GLN A 480 15.99 20.66 -5.98
C GLN A 480 15.37 21.80 -5.14
N ASP A 481 14.54 21.47 -4.16
CA ASP A 481 13.96 22.45 -3.24
C ASP A 481 15.06 23.14 -2.42
N LEU A 482 16.04 22.39 -1.92
CA LEU A 482 17.19 22.95 -1.22
C LEU A 482 17.99 23.90 -2.12
N GLN A 483 18.22 23.53 -3.37
CA GLN A 483 18.89 24.41 -4.34
C GLN A 483 18.09 25.71 -4.55
N LYS A 484 16.78 25.62 -4.80
CA LYS A 484 15.91 26.81 -4.99
C LYS A 484 15.91 27.71 -3.76
N VAL A 485 15.86 27.13 -2.56
CA VAL A 485 15.88 27.87 -1.29
C VAL A 485 17.23 28.56 -1.08
N ASN A 486 18.34 27.93 -1.48
CA ASN A 486 19.67 28.55 -1.46
C ASN A 486 19.75 29.73 -2.43
N GLU A 487 19.24 29.55 -3.65
CA GLU A 487 19.23 30.60 -4.70
C GLU A 487 18.31 31.77 -4.35
N SER A 488 17.21 31.52 -3.66
CA SER A 488 16.24 32.57 -3.26
C SER A 488 16.68 33.40 -2.07
N GLY A 489 17.76 33.02 -1.36
CA GLY A 489 18.19 33.68 -0.12
C GLY A 489 17.21 33.50 1.04
N ALA A 490 16.44 32.43 1.03
CA ALA A 490 15.49 32.13 2.09
C ALA A 490 16.15 32.01 3.49
N PRO A 491 15.42 32.26 4.57
CA PRO A 491 15.94 32.15 5.92
C PRO A 491 16.55 30.77 6.23
N SER A 492 17.57 30.73 7.10
CA SER A 492 18.29 29.50 7.45
C SER A 492 17.38 28.39 8.00
N PHE A 493 16.31 28.75 8.73
CA PHE A 493 15.35 27.75 9.25
C PHE A 493 14.61 27.00 8.15
N THR A 494 14.37 27.62 6.97
CA THR A 494 13.73 26.94 5.83
C THR A 494 14.65 25.88 5.25
N ARG A 495 15.94 26.19 5.10
CA ARG A 495 16.98 25.24 4.70
C ARG A 495 17.12 24.09 5.70
N ASP A 496 17.03 24.41 6.99
CA ASP A 496 17.09 23.45 8.07
C ASP A 496 15.97 22.42 8.03
N VAL A 497 14.75 22.86 7.76
CA VAL A 497 13.60 21.95 7.57
C VAL A 497 13.84 20.97 6.42
N ILE A 498 14.31 21.46 5.27
CA ILE A 498 14.59 20.58 4.10
C ILE A 498 15.74 19.61 4.39
N ASN A 499 16.79 20.04 5.11
CA ASN A 499 17.88 19.16 5.50
C ASN A 499 17.41 18.04 6.44
N ASN A 500 16.50 18.35 7.37
CA ASN A 500 15.88 17.33 8.23
C ASN A 500 15.03 16.34 7.41
N ASP A 501 14.30 16.81 6.39
CA ASP A 501 13.52 15.97 5.47
C ASP A 501 14.44 15.02 4.67
N ILE A 502 15.57 15.52 4.21
CA ILE A 502 16.60 14.71 3.53
C ILE A 502 17.16 13.65 4.47
N ALA A 503 17.47 14.03 5.73
CA ALA A 503 17.98 13.08 6.71
C ALA A 503 16.99 11.96 7.02
N GLU A 504 15.69 12.25 7.12
CA GLU A 504 14.66 11.23 7.32
C GLU A 504 14.59 10.22 6.18
N ILE A 505 14.84 10.64 4.93
CA ILE A 505 14.91 9.72 3.79
C ILE A 505 16.19 8.87 3.85
N ILE A 506 17.33 9.47 4.19
CA ILE A 506 18.62 8.76 4.28
C ILE A 506 18.57 7.66 5.33
N PHE A 507 18.04 7.96 6.51
CA PHE A 507 17.95 7.02 7.64
C PHE A 507 16.66 6.20 7.65
N THR A 508 15.95 6.08 6.50
CA THR A 508 14.74 5.25 6.43
C THR A 508 15.07 3.80 6.76
N GLY A 509 14.45 3.27 7.82
CA GLY A 509 14.69 1.90 8.31
C GLY A 509 15.78 1.79 9.37
N ASP A 510 16.42 2.88 9.77
CA ASP A 510 17.38 2.97 10.87
C ASP A 510 16.94 4.06 11.84
N ASP A 511 15.97 3.72 12.70
CA ASP A 511 15.38 4.65 13.66
C ASP A 511 16.43 5.11 14.70
N GLU A 512 17.40 4.27 15.04
CA GLU A 512 18.47 4.61 15.98
C GLU A 512 19.39 5.68 15.40
N ALA A 513 19.83 5.52 14.15
CA ALA A 513 20.66 6.51 13.47
C ALA A 513 19.90 7.83 13.28
N LEU A 514 18.60 7.77 12.95
CA LEU A 514 17.77 8.97 12.82
C LEU A 514 17.63 9.73 14.15
N GLU A 515 17.45 9.02 15.26
CA GLU A 515 17.35 9.64 16.57
C GLU A 515 18.67 10.27 17.00
N LYS A 516 19.79 9.58 16.79
CA LYS A 516 21.14 10.13 16.99
C LYS A 516 21.35 11.40 16.18
N TYR A 517 20.99 11.37 14.89
CA TYR A 517 21.06 12.54 14.02
C TYR A 517 20.23 13.70 14.60
N LYS A 518 18.96 13.47 14.97
CA LYS A 518 18.06 14.50 15.49
C LYS A 518 18.59 15.12 16.79
N ILE A 519 19.21 14.32 17.65
CA ILE A 519 19.82 14.81 18.90
C ILE A 519 21.07 15.63 18.59
N ARG A 520 22.00 15.12 17.78
CA ARG A 520 23.22 15.85 17.37
C ARG A 520 22.87 17.16 16.67
N HIS A 521 21.86 17.15 15.81
CA HIS A 521 21.37 18.32 15.09
C HIS A 521 20.91 19.45 16.04
N LYS A 522 20.28 19.13 17.19
CA LYS A 522 19.88 20.13 18.20
C LYS A 522 21.06 20.87 18.81
N PHE A 523 22.24 20.29 18.79
CA PHE A 523 23.46 20.90 19.33
C PHE A 523 24.34 21.55 18.25
N TYR A 524 24.04 21.35 16.96
CA TYR A 524 24.78 21.96 15.88
C TYR A 524 24.52 23.49 15.85
N PRO A 525 25.56 24.35 15.94
CA PRO A 525 25.34 25.78 16.18
C PRO A 525 24.76 26.57 15.00
N PHE A 526 24.95 26.09 13.78
CA PHE A 526 24.66 26.83 12.55
C PHE A 526 23.72 26.09 11.60
N ASN A 527 22.67 25.48 12.14
CA ASN A 527 21.67 24.75 11.36
C ASN A 527 21.12 25.59 10.21
N GLY A 528 21.06 25.00 9.02
CA GLY A 528 20.50 25.59 7.81
C GLY A 528 21.29 26.80 7.25
N LYS A 529 22.46 27.15 7.80
CA LYS A 529 23.29 28.25 7.27
C LYS A 529 24.22 27.77 6.18
N THR A 530 24.48 28.62 5.20
CA THR A 530 25.48 28.37 4.16
C THR A 530 26.89 28.59 4.71
N THR A 531 27.87 28.01 4.02
CA THR A 531 29.29 28.17 4.38
C THR A 531 29.72 29.64 4.49
N ASP A 532 29.20 30.50 3.60
CA ASP A 532 29.50 31.93 3.60
C ASP A 532 28.87 32.63 4.82
N GLU A 533 27.62 32.31 5.16
CA GLU A 533 26.94 32.82 6.34
C GLU A 533 27.66 32.39 7.64
N ILE A 534 28.13 31.13 7.69
CA ILE A 534 28.92 30.62 8.82
C ILE A 534 30.25 31.35 8.93
N SER A 535 30.99 31.51 7.83
CA SER A 535 32.27 32.22 7.78
C SER A 535 32.14 33.67 8.26
N LEU A 536 31.08 34.36 7.82
CA LEU A 536 30.77 35.72 8.25
C LEU A 536 30.47 35.78 9.75
N GLN A 537 29.73 34.82 10.30
CA GLN A 537 29.42 34.78 11.72
C GLN A 537 30.62 34.43 12.58
N LEU A 538 31.45 33.47 12.14
CA LEU A 538 32.69 33.11 12.85
C LEU A 538 33.70 34.26 12.95
N SER A 539 33.72 35.10 11.89
CA SER A 539 34.54 36.33 11.89
C SER A 539 33.98 37.45 12.75
N SER A 540 32.71 37.35 13.12
CA SER A 540 32.05 38.36 13.98
C SER A 540 32.40 38.17 15.45
N GLN A 541 32.46 39.28 16.21
CA GLN A 541 32.66 39.25 17.64
C GLN A 541 31.39 38.80 18.43
N TYR A 542 30.28 38.56 17.76
CA TYR A 542 29.01 38.19 18.38
C TYR A 542 28.87 36.69 18.67
N VAL A 543 29.75 35.86 18.09
CA VAL A 543 29.74 34.42 18.36
C VAL A 543 30.70 34.09 19.49
N SER A 544 30.22 33.39 20.52
CA SER A 544 31.05 33.02 21.68
C SER A 544 32.15 32.03 21.28
N GLU A 545 33.26 32.03 22.01
CA GLU A 545 34.38 31.11 21.80
C GLU A 545 33.93 29.62 21.94
N GLU A 546 33.04 29.35 22.89
CA GLU A 546 32.48 28.03 23.08
C GLU A 546 31.72 27.57 21.83
N THR A 547 30.93 28.46 21.21
CA THR A 547 30.22 28.16 19.96
C THR A 547 31.17 27.88 18.79
N LYS A 548 32.26 28.64 18.69
CA LYS A 548 33.30 28.43 17.68
C LYS A 548 33.99 27.08 17.86
N ILE A 549 34.36 26.75 19.10
CA ILE A 549 34.97 25.47 19.45
C ILE A 549 34.03 24.31 19.14
N LEU A 550 32.78 24.41 19.56
CA LEU A 550 31.76 23.40 19.29
C LEU A 550 31.59 23.17 17.78
N TYR A 551 31.51 24.22 16.97
CA TYR A 551 31.38 24.11 15.52
C TYR A 551 32.61 23.48 14.89
N SER A 552 33.81 23.99 15.20
CA SER A 552 35.05 23.54 14.55
C SER A 552 35.45 22.11 14.92
N ASN A 553 34.98 21.61 16.08
CA ASN A 553 35.33 20.29 16.59
C ASN A 553 34.09 19.42 16.85
N PHE A 554 32.99 19.68 16.17
CA PHE A 554 31.70 19.05 16.45
C PHE A 554 31.75 17.53 16.46
N GLU A 555 32.33 16.92 15.41
CA GLU A 555 32.45 15.47 15.30
C GLU A 555 33.36 14.86 16.37
N ALA A 556 34.48 15.53 16.68
CA ALA A 556 35.42 15.06 17.71
C ALA A 556 34.82 15.12 19.12
N ILE A 557 34.08 16.18 19.41
CA ILE A 557 33.35 16.35 20.68
C ILE A 557 32.30 15.27 20.86
N PHE A 558 31.47 15.00 19.82
CA PHE A 558 30.45 13.97 19.91
C PHE A 558 31.04 12.56 19.94
N THR A 559 32.16 12.32 19.27
CA THR A 559 32.90 11.05 19.40
C THR A 559 33.42 10.85 20.84
N GLU A 560 33.96 11.90 21.47
CA GLU A 560 34.40 11.84 22.86
C GLU A 560 33.21 11.57 23.82
N ILE A 561 32.06 12.21 23.58
CA ILE A 561 30.82 11.97 24.33
C ILE A 561 30.39 10.49 24.22
N GLU A 562 30.34 9.94 23.01
CA GLU A 562 29.92 8.56 22.76
C GLU A 562 30.84 7.52 23.42
N ILE A 563 32.14 7.80 23.46
CA ILE A 563 33.12 6.95 24.14
C ILE A 563 32.95 6.99 25.66
N ASN A 564 32.69 8.18 26.22
CA ASN A 564 32.60 8.37 27.65
C ASN A 564 31.22 8.04 28.25
N ASP A 565 30.17 8.07 27.44
CA ASP A 565 28.79 7.91 27.89
C ASP A 565 27.90 7.25 26.82
N GLU A 566 27.92 5.91 26.79
CA GLU A 566 27.11 5.10 25.86
C GLU A 566 25.60 5.40 25.95
N LYS A 567 25.11 5.94 27.07
CA LYS A 567 23.70 6.25 27.29
C LYS A 567 23.36 7.71 27.03
N PHE A 568 24.26 8.49 26.47
CA PHE A 568 24.04 9.92 26.20
C PHE A 568 22.74 10.20 25.46
N TYR A 569 22.45 9.45 24.40
CA TYR A 569 21.27 9.63 23.54
C TYR A 569 19.94 9.30 24.24
N GLN A 570 19.96 8.55 25.34
CA GLN A 570 18.79 8.19 26.14
C GLN A 570 18.49 9.21 27.25
N LYS A 571 19.38 10.17 27.47
CA LYS A 571 19.25 11.19 28.55
C LYS A 571 18.30 12.30 28.14
N LYS A 572 17.75 13.01 29.13
CA LYS A 572 16.94 14.21 28.89
C LYS A 572 17.80 15.35 28.34
N TYR A 573 17.22 16.18 27.49
CA TYR A 573 17.93 17.29 26.82
C TYR A 573 18.76 18.17 27.79
N LYS A 574 18.25 18.44 28.99
CA LYS A 574 18.97 19.25 30.00
C LYS A 574 20.28 18.59 30.45
N GLU A 575 20.29 17.28 30.64
CA GLU A 575 21.47 16.50 31.02
C GLU A 575 22.44 16.39 29.83
N GLN A 576 21.91 16.14 28.61
CA GLN A 576 22.71 16.16 27.40
C GLN A 576 23.41 17.50 27.20
N ARG A 577 22.69 18.60 27.38
CA ARG A 577 23.24 19.95 27.26
C ARG A 577 24.37 20.20 28.25
N GLN A 578 24.21 19.78 29.49
CA GLN A 578 25.25 19.94 30.53
C GLN A 578 26.52 19.17 30.13
N ILE A 579 26.40 17.93 29.64
CA ILE A 579 27.54 17.12 29.19
C ILE A 579 28.27 17.79 28.03
N VAL A 580 27.53 18.28 27.03
CA VAL A 580 28.12 18.99 25.89
C VAL A 580 28.85 20.25 26.35
N ASP A 581 28.24 21.05 27.18
CA ASP A 581 28.84 22.31 27.70
C ASP A 581 30.11 22.02 28.54
N GLU A 582 30.13 20.95 29.34
CA GLU A 582 31.30 20.51 30.11
C GLU A 582 32.48 20.11 29.21
N ILE A 583 32.21 19.34 28.14
CA ILE A 583 33.25 18.92 27.22
C ILE A 583 33.75 20.10 26.38
N VAL A 584 32.87 20.97 25.91
CA VAL A 584 33.26 22.19 25.19
C VAL A 584 34.15 23.08 26.06
N GLN A 585 33.83 23.21 27.37
CA GLN A 585 34.67 23.96 28.30
C GLN A 585 36.04 23.32 28.52
N LYS A 586 36.09 21.99 28.63
CA LYS A 586 37.35 21.23 28.69
C LYS A 586 38.22 21.50 27.45
N TRP A 587 37.66 21.41 26.24
CA TRP A 587 38.37 21.72 25.01
C TRP A 587 38.87 23.17 24.95
N LYS A 588 38.07 24.12 25.43
CA LYS A 588 38.46 25.53 25.56
C LYS A 588 39.69 25.68 26.46
N ASP A 589 39.68 25.03 27.61
CA ASP A 589 40.78 25.09 28.59
C ASP A 589 42.05 24.43 28.07
N GLU A 590 41.92 23.35 27.24
CA GLU A 590 43.04 22.68 26.59
C GLU A 590 43.65 23.55 25.48
N ILE A 591 42.83 24.19 24.64
CA ILE A 591 43.27 25.14 23.62
C ILE A 591 43.97 26.34 24.21
N LEU A 592 43.48 26.87 25.34
CA LEU A 592 44.11 28.00 26.06
C LEU A 592 45.45 27.60 26.71
N LYS A 593 45.64 26.33 27.08
CA LYS A 593 46.88 25.80 27.67
C LYS A 593 47.97 25.43 26.62
N SER A 594 47.56 25.17 25.36
CA SER A 594 48.51 25.05 24.27
C SER A 594 49.06 26.43 23.98
N GLU A 595 50.24 26.72 24.52
CA GLU A 595 50.98 27.95 24.23
C GLU A 595 51.08 28.13 22.70
N PRO A 596 50.90 29.37 22.19
CA PRO A 596 51.20 29.64 20.81
C PRO A 596 52.70 29.29 20.63
N ILE A 597 53.03 28.35 19.76
CA ILE A 597 54.39 28.17 19.28
C ILE A 597 54.76 29.53 18.70
N ALA A 598 55.55 30.33 19.46
CA ALA A 598 56.11 31.57 19.01
C ALA A 598 57.09 31.16 17.88
N ILE A 599 56.61 31.22 16.63
CA ILE A 599 57.52 31.18 15.49
C ILE A 599 58.27 32.50 15.57
N ASP A 600 59.48 32.40 16.09
CA ASP A 600 60.45 33.50 16.13
C ASP A 600 60.80 33.89 14.69
N PHE A 601 60.12 34.92 14.16
CA PHE A 601 60.48 35.57 12.89
C PHE A 601 61.70 36.52 13.06
N GLY A 602 62.50 36.35 14.10
CA GLY A 602 63.71 37.07 14.30
C GLY A 602 64.86 36.60 13.39
N ASN A 603 65.10 37.36 12.36
CA ASN A 603 66.23 37.33 11.46
C ASN A 603 66.02 36.74 10.06
N LEU A 604 65.34 37.47 9.23
CA LEU A 604 65.61 37.51 7.78
C LEU A 604 65.45 38.96 7.28
N GLY A 605 66.31 39.83 7.80
CA GLY A 605 66.59 41.09 7.17
C GLY A 605 67.88 40.97 6.36
N GLY A 606 67.85 41.19 5.08
CA GLY A 606 69.05 41.39 4.31
C GLY A 606 68.99 41.06 2.84
N SER A 607 68.77 42.11 2.08
CA SER A 607 69.31 42.38 0.74
C SER A 607 69.03 41.45 -0.41
N GLY A 608 68.26 41.92 -1.34
CA GLY A 608 68.83 42.50 -2.55
C GLY A 608 68.88 41.60 -3.77
N SER A 609 68.34 42.11 -4.84
CA SER A 609 68.71 41.95 -6.25
C SER A 609 68.15 40.76 -7.06
N GLN A 610 67.20 41.15 -7.92
CA GLN A 610 67.29 40.97 -9.40
C GLN A 610 67.97 39.72 -9.94
N ASN A 611 67.32 38.90 -10.68
CA ASN A 611 67.42 38.71 -12.10
C ASN A 611 66.75 37.42 -12.58
N GLN A 612 65.85 37.61 -13.50
CA GLN A 612 65.88 37.12 -14.88
C GLN A 612 66.30 35.66 -15.14
N ASN A 613 65.36 35.02 -15.79
CA ASN A 613 65.54 34.23 -17.04
C ASN A 613 65.92 32.76 -17.00
N GLN A 614 65.13 32.10 -17.78
CA GLN A 614 65.51 31.03 -18.75
C GLN A 614 65.49 29.56 -18.29
N ASN A 615 64.51 28.94 -18.84
CA ASN A 615 64.62 27.84 -19.80
C ASN A 615 65.31 26.52 -19.41
N GLN A 616 64.56 25.55 -19.78
CA GLN A 616 65.00 24.33 -20.51
C GLN A 616 64.94 23.00 -19.76
N ASN A 617 64.01 22.22 -20.33
CA ASN A 617 64.18 20.84 -20.81
C ASN A 617 64.51 19.71 -19.86
N GLY A 618 63.76 18.72 -20.04
CA GLY A 618 64.22 17.39 -20.41
C GLY A 618 63.34 16.27 -19.84
N ASP A 619 62.58 15.71 -20.75
CA ASP A 619 62.52 14.30 -21.13
C ASP A 619 62.20 13.26 -20.01
N ASN A 620 61.27 12.38 -20.13
CA ASN A 620 60.97 11.42 -21.18
C ASN A 620 60.01 10.35 -20.67
N ALA A 621 59.23 9.90 -21.59
CA ALA A 621 58.70 8.55 -21.80
C ALA A 621 57.58 8.09 -20.85
N GLY A 622 56.48 7.64 -21.31
CA GLY A 622 56.04 7.10 -22.59
C GLY A 622 54.84 6.22 -22.39
N ASN A 623 54.07 6.20 -23.38
CA ASN A 623 53.24 5.19 -24.02
C ASN A 623 51.71 5.34 -23.80
N GLN A 624 51.02 5.82 -24.85
CA GLN A 624 50.36 5.08 -25.95
C GLN A 624 49.19 4.23 -25.43
N THR A 625 48.01 4.36 -25.94
CA THR A 625 47.42 4.35 -27.29
C THR A 625 45.99 4.90 -27.17
N GLY A 626 45.48 5.78 -28.01
CA GLY A 626 44.98 5.59 -29.39
C GLY A 626 43.48 5.31 -29.30
N ASP A 627 42.55 5.88 -29.96
CA ASP A 627 42.29 6.39 -31.28
C ASP A 627 41.04 7.30 -31.28
N GLN A 628 41.13 8.45 -31.90
CA GLN A 628 40.49 8.92 -33.11
C GLN A 628 38.98 8.65 -33.29
N ASN A 629 38.17 9.68 -33.39
CA ASN A 629 37.83 10.25 -34.67
C ASN A 629 37.07 11.57 -34.57
N ALA A 630 37.50 12.48 -35.41
CA ALA A 630 36.97 13.80 -35.69
C ALA A 630 35.85 13.73 -36.75
N GLY A 631 35.13 14.82 -36.88
CA GLY A 631 34.38 15.08 -38.10
C GLY A 631 33.16 15.98 -37.85
N THR A 632 33.39 17.25 -37.86
CA THR A 632 33.00 18.33 -38.76
C THR A 632 31.49 18.71 -38.87
N ASN A 633 31.30 19.97 -38.56
CA ASN A 633 30.29 20.93 -39.02
C ASN A 633 29.66 20.66 -40.37
N GLN A 634 28.34 20.95 -40.47
CA GLN A 634 27.86 21.91 -41.43
C GLN A 634 26.42 22.34 -41.11
N ASN A 635 26.25 23.67 -41.07
CA ASN A 635 25.02 24.43 -41.20
C ASN A 635 24.23 24.02 -42.45
N ASN A 636 22.89 24.01 -42.37
CA ASN A 636 22.13 24.66 -43.44
C ASN A 636 20.73 25.05 -42.97
N ASP A 637 20.43 26.29 -43.24
CA ASP A 637 19.13 26.97 -43.21
C ASP A 637 18.12 26.32 -44.15
N GLY A 638 16.83 26.40 -43.83
CA GLY A 638 15.76 26.04 -44.75
C GLY A 638 14.38 26.17 -44.12
N ASN A 639 13.80 27.31 -44.26
CA ASN A 639 12.44 27.71 -43.94
C ASN A 639 11.38 26.89 -44.74
N PRO A 640 10.12 26.80 -44.27
CA PRO A 640 9.07 25.92 -44.81
C PRO A 640 8.23 26.59 -45.93
N PRO A 641 7.41 25.85 -46.63
CA PRO A 641 6.22 26.45 -47.27
C PRO A 641 4.92 26.01 -46.61
N ALA A 642 4.06 26.95 -46.42
CA ALA A 642 2.63 26.83 -46.21
C ALA A 642 1.94 26.31 -47.47
N VAL A 643 0.87 25.51 -47.30
CA VAL A 643 -0.31 25.39 -48.17
C VAL A 643 -1.45 24.80 -47.36
N THR A 644 -2.50 25.55 -47.10
CA THR A 644 -3.90 25.54 -47.61
C THR A 644 -4.40 24.15 -48.14
N GLU A 645 -5.33 23.60 -47.50
CA GLU A 645 -6.78 23.41 -47.62
C GLU A 645 -7.29 22.52 -46.52
#